data_303080984189bb94ac6db6d24f6aa009
#
_entry.id   303080984189bb94ac6db6d24f6aa009
#
_cell.length_a   1.000
_cell.length_b   1.000
_cell.length_c   1.000
_cell.angle_alpha   90.00
_cell.angle_beta   90.00
_cell.angle_gamma   90.00
#
_symmetry.space_group_name_H-M   'P 1'
#
loop_
_entity.id
_entity.type
_entity.pdbx_description
1 polymer ?
#
loop_
_entity_poly.entity_id
_entity_poly.type
_entity_poly.pdbx_seq_one_letter_code
_entity_poly.pdbx_strand_id
1 'polypeptide(L)'
;MKKTDAFRRAAALMAALSITVSLAAPAFAGTYYIDDGDIIITKDENGRQTVKRSESDTSEIEDNGEIIITTREQTITTQESDLEGPAAEDTGFGPVVEENYQPAQPEDAEEPKDADRPEDAEEPEDAEEPKDADQPESAEEPKSADRQESAEEQESAGPQPQQAAPAAAPAASTPVNKKENGFWGNTITVINNFANKALKLTLKDVKIDVSHTGTENYINPEAGKAALSVQGDGNVEIELDGKNELKSGHFRAGLEKIISAGTLTLKDDNQKAGSLTATGGSYSAGIGGSYWGSGENITINGGTVTATGSYYGAGIGGGENGSGKNITLNGGTVNAKGGSQGAGIGGGSDGSGENITINSGTVTAAGGSYGAGIGGGYWGDYKSGNGGKDITINGGTVTATGGDRGAGIGGGSGSVSIGSGGGGYGSGKDITINGGTVIAAGGKEAAGIGGGDSGSSENITITGGTVTAKGGEFGAGIGGGNGGDGEDIAISNGTVNATGGIHGAGIGGGRGGSGSDVTVSGAAQVTANAGKGGDQYGPGATIGNGGTSNRDSEGAFLPGEEIDADITGLTPGYIHHVIYNEDGTVKREWWEPESARPTPDVPADPNVPEEESNEVDMGTPWIHVETLEGDLLPFDARQQGSTLRVTSDNLAARLHGTRQALEALQEQGVEQIQFVTTLKTTTLSVEDLLAEGGSWFALEHDGLVSRRLSAAQAESLKCRMH
;
A
#
# COMPACT_ATOMS: atom_id res chain seq x y z
N MET A 1 -56.82 -53.84 -24.86
CA MET A 1 -56.85 -52.54 -24.24
C MET A 1 -55.74 -52.29 -23.18
N LYS A 2 -54.54 -52.87 -23.33
CA LYS A 2 -53.40 -52.59 -22.36
C LYS A 2 -52.11 -52.10 -23.03
N LYS A 3 -52.10 -51.94 -24.36
CA LYS A 3 -50.91 -51.38 -25.06
C LYS A 3 -51.01 -49.87 -25.40
N THR A 4 -52.20 -49.28 -25.40
CA THR A 4 -52.44 -47.87 -25.70
C THR A 4 -52.21 -46.96 -24.52
N ASP A 5 -52.34 -47.48 -23.29
CA ASP A 5 -52.09 -46.67 -22.09
C ASP A 5 -50.59 -46.50 -21.76
N ALA A 6 -49.76 -47.47 -22.12
CA ALA A 6 -48.28 -47.34 -21.95
C ALA A 6 -47.71 -46.32 -22.93
N PHE A 7 -48.21 -46.22 -24.14
CA PHE A 7 -47.79 -45.26 -25.15
C PHE A 7 -48.21 -43.81 -24.78
N ARG A 8 -49.40 -43.65 -24.21
CA ARG A 8 -49.88 -42.35 -23.76
C ARG A 8 -49.10 -41.85 -22.53
N ARG A 9 -48.70 -42.74 -21.63
CA ARG A 9 -47.86 -42.39 -20.47
C ARG A 9 -46.41 -42.10 -20.89
N ALA A 10 -45.87 -42.80 -21.86
CA ALA A 10 -44.51 -42.50 -22.40
C ALA A 10 -44.51 -41.19 -23.20
N ALA A 11 -45.55 -40.88 -23.97
CA ALA A 11 -45.67 -39.63 -24.71
C ALA A 11 -45.90 -38.44 -23.76
N ALA A 12 -46.67 -38.63 -22.67
CA ALA A 12 -46.84 -37.59 -21.63
C ALA A 12 -45.55 -37.38 -20.80
N LEU A 13 -44.77 -38.43 -20.56
CA LEU A 13 -43.48 -38.28 -19.87
C LEU A 13 -42.41 -37.63 -20.77
N MET A 14 -42.43 -37.89 -22.07
CA MET A 14 -41.54 -37.21 -23.02
C MET A 14 -41.96 -35.77 -23.28
N ALA A 15 -43.27 -35.45 -23.28
CA ALA A 15 -43.75 -34.08 -23.35
C ALA A 15 -43.47 -33.29 -22.04
N ALA A 16 -43.53 -33.93 -20.87
CA ALA A 16 -43.16 -33.33 -19.61
C ALA A 16 -41.62 -33.15 -19.44
N LEU A 17 -40.81 -34.04 -20.07
CA LEU A 17 -39.36 -33.91 -20.09
C LEU A 17 -38.87 -32.88 -21.13
N SER A 18 -39.68 -32.59 -22.15
CA SER A 18 -39.33 -31.57 -23.15
C SER A 18 -39.71 -30.14 -22.77
N ILE A 19 -40.42 -29.96 -21.64
CA ILE A 19 -40.83 -28.63 -21.16
C ILE A 19 -39.90 -28.12 -20.01
N THR A 20 -38.97 -28.95 -19.51
CA THR A 20 -38.06 -28.54 -18.43
C THR A 20 -36.57 -28.62 -18.79
N VAL A 21 -36.24 -28.82 -20.02
CA VAL A 21 -34.94 -28.40 -20.54
C VAL A 21 -35.18 -27.11 -21.31
N SER A 22 -35.47 -26.02 -20.63
CA SER A 22 -34.92 -24.76 -21.07
C SER A 22 -33.42 -24.98 -21.02
N LEU A 23 -32.84 -25.36 -22.15
CA LEU A 23 -31.44 -25.11 -22.40
C LEU A 23 -31.28 -23.62 -22.09
N ALA A 24 -30.80 -23.30 -20.86
CA ALA A 24 -30.01 -22.12 -20.71
C ALA A 24 -28.86 -22.36 -21.70
N ALA A 25 -28.97 -21.77 -22.90
CA ALA A 25 -27.84 -21.63 -23.78
C ALA A 25 -26.74 -21.11 -22.87
N PRO A 26 -25.52 -21.68 -22.90
CA PRO A 26 -24.43 -21.05 -22.15
C PRO A 26 -24.48 -19.59 -22.54
N ALA A 27 -24.68 -18.70 -21.55
CA ALA A 27 -24.65 -17.27 -21.79
C ALA A 27 -23.24 -16.99 -22.28
N PHE A 28 -23.07 -16.80 -23.58
CA PHE A 28 -21.80 -16.39 -24.14
C PHE A 28 -21.47 -15.03 -23.56
N ALA A 29 -20.24 -14.85 -23.07
CA ALA A 29 -19.76 -13.58 -22.58
C ALA A 29 -19.92 -12.52 -23.68
N GLY A 30 -20.72 -11.49 -23.44
CA GLY A 30 -20.81 -10.33 -24.32
C GLY A 30 -19.54 -9.51 -24.31
N THR A 31 -19.00 -9.15 -25.48
CA THR A 31 -17.82 -8.30 -25.56
C THR A 31 -18.21 -6.89 -25.97
N TYR A 32 -17.82 -5.92 -25.13
CA TYR A 32 -18.12 -4.50 -25.31
C TYR A 32 -16.82 -3.71 -25.40
N TYR A 33 -16.75 -2.82 -26.39
CA TYR A 33 -15.54 -2.03 -26.65
C TYR A 33 -15.70 -0.65 -26.07
N ILE A 34 -14.76 -0.22 -25.22
CA ILE A 34 -14.73 1.13 -24.62
C ILE A 34 -14.56 2.22 -25.71
N ASP A 35 -14.00 1.85 -26.85
CA ASP A 35 -13.84 2.69 -28.04
C ASP A 35 -15.18 3.23 -28.57
N ASP A 36 -16.27 2.49 -28.38
CA ASP A 36 -17.59 2.80 -28.96
C ASP A 36 -18.41 3.78 -28.12
N GLY A 37 -17.89 4.24 -26.99
CA GLY A 37 -18.57 5.17 -26.06
C GLY A 37 -18.64 4.65 -24.62
N ASP A 38 -19.31 5.41 -23.76
CA ASP A 38 -19.55 5.02 -22.37
C ASP A 38 -20.30 3.67 -22.30
N ILE A 39 -20.06 2.89 -21.27
CA ILE A 39 -20.67 1.59 -21.04
C ILE A 39 -21.41 1.65 -19.70
N ILE A 40 -22.70 1.42 -19.71
CA ILE A 40 -23.54 1.32 -18.50
C ILE A 40 -24.12 -0.09 -18.44
N ILE A 41 -23.75 -0.83 -17.40
CA ILE A 41 -24.20 -2.19 -17.12
C ILE A 41 -25.13 -2.12 -15.92
N THR A 42 -26.35 -2.59 -16.07
CA THR A 42 -27.34 -2.60 -14.99
C THR A 42 -27.87 -4.00 -14.78
N LYS A 43 -27.88 -4.49 -13.55
CA LYS A 43 -28.59 -5.69 -13.12
C LYS A 43 -29.67 -5.28 -12.14
N ASP A 44 -30.92 -5.42 -12.56
CA ASP A 44 -32.08 -5.00 -11.80
C ASP A 44 -32.38 -5.93 -10.61
N GLU A 45 -33.35 -5.57 -9.77
CA GLU A 45 -33.77 -6.36 -8.59
C GLU A 45 -34.29 -7.77 -8.93
N ASN A 46 -34.69 -8.01 -10.19
CA ASN A 46 -35.14 -9.30 -10.70
C ASN A 46 -34.01 -10.15 -11.27
N GLY A 47 -32.79 -9.60 -11.35
CA GLY A 47 -31.61 -10.25 -11.88
C GLY A 47 -31.46 -10.15 -13.39
N ARG A 48 -32.30 -9.36 -14.09
CA ARG A 48 -32.15 -9.06 -15.52
C ARG A 48 -30.96 -8.10 -15.69
N GLN A 49 -30.03 -8.49 -16.52
CA GLN A 49 -28.81 -7.71 -16.79
C GLN A 49 -28.89 -7.08 -18.18
N THR A 50 -28.63 -5.77 -18.26
CA THR A 50 -28.67 -5.00 -19.50
C THR A 50 -27.42 -4.15 -19.66
N VAL A 51 -27.05 -3.87 -20.91
CA VAL A 51 -25.93 -2.99 -21.28
C VAL A 51 -26.45 -1.91 -22.22
N LYS A 52 -26.11 -0.66 -21.95
CA LYS A 52 -26.39 0.51 -22.80
C LYS A 52 -25.18 1.44 -22.92
N ARG A 53 -25.20 2.33 -23.93
CA ARG A 53 -24.04 3.19 -24.23
C ARG A 53 -24.09 4.57 -23.59
N SER A 54 -25.26 5.07 -23.21
CA SER A 54 -25.42 6.33 -22.49
C SER A 54 -26.73 6.32 -21.71
N GLU A 55 -26.91 7.25 -20.79
CA GLU A 55 -28.17 7.38 -20.06
C GLU A 55 -29.36 7.72 -20.99
N SER A 56 -29.11 8.47 -22.06
CA SER A 56 -30.12 8.83 -23.06
C SER A 56 -30.36 7.76 -24.12
N ASP A 57 -29.54 6.68 -24.12
CA ASP A 57 -29.73 5.59 -25.07
C ASP A 57 -30.94 4.74 -24.68
N THR A 58 -31.88 4.63 -25.58
CA THR A 58 -33.09 3.79 -25.41
C THR A 58 -32.89 2.35 -25.84
N SER A 59 -31.78 2.04 -26.51
CA SER A 59 -31.43 0.69 -26.95
C SER A 59 -30.64 -0.05 -25.84
N GLU A 60 -31.37 -0.80 -25.03
CA GLU A 60 -30.77 -1.72 -24.05
C GLU A 60 -30.56 -3.09 -24.68
N ILE A 61 -29.34 -3.64 -24.52
CA ILE A 61 -29.02 -4.99 -24.91
C ILE A 61 -29.12 -5.86 -23.65
N GLU A 62 -30.02 -6.86 -23.66
CA GLU A 62 -30.08 -7.82 -22.57
C GLU A 62 -28.95 -8.82 -22.71
N ASP A 63 -28.07 -8.86 -21.71
CA ASP A 63 -26.92 -9.75 -21.63
C ASP A 63 -26.78 -10.29 -20.20
N ASN A 64 -27.32 -11.47 -19.96
CA ASN A 64 -27.30 -12.12 -18.65
C ASN A 64 -26.02 -12.95 -18.40
N GLY A 65 -25.04 -12.88 -19.31
CA GLY A 65 -23.76 -13.55 -19.22
C GLY A 65 -22.72 -12.76 -18.44
N GLU A 66 -21.52 -13.28 -18.45
CA GLU A 66 -20.33 -12.52 -18.06
C GLU A 66 -20.02 -11.48 -19.14
N ILE A 67 -19.63 -10.29 -18.74
CA ILE A 67 -19.36 -9.18 -19.65
C ILE A 67 -17.85 -8.96 -19.78
N ILE A 68 -17.36 -8.90 -21.01
CA ILE A 68 -15.96 -8.55 -21.29
C ILE A 68 -15.92 -7.13 -21.81
N ILE A 69 -15.16 -6.27 -21.15
CA ILE A 69 -14.86 -4.91 -21.60
C ILE A 69 -13.42 -4.85 -22.07
N THR A 70 -13.21 -4.39 -23.29
CA THR A 70 -11.87 -4.32 -23.90
C THR A 70 -11.77 -3.13 -24.86
N THR A 71 -10.62 -2.99 -25.49
CA THR A 71 -10.37 -2.12 -26.65
C THR A 71 -10.28 -2.97 -27.93
N ARG A 72 -10.58 -2.39 -29.08
CA ARG A 72 -10.32 -3.08 -30.34
C ARG A 72 -8.80 -3.14 -30.56
N GLU A 73 -8.30 -4.33 -30.87
CA GLU A 73 -6.93 -4.47 -31.36
C GLU A 73 -6.78 -3.62 -32.63
N GLN A 74 -5.96 -2.59 -32.57
CA GLN A 74 -5.48 -1.96 -33.80
C GLN A 74 -4.50 -2.94 -34.42
N THR A 75 -4.97 -3.73 -35.39
CA THR A 75 -4.06 -4.36 -36.34
C THR A 75 -3.38 -3.20 -37.08
N ILE A 76 -2.17 -2.88 -36.67
CA ILE A 76 -1.27 -2.06 -37.48
C ILE A 76 -0.92 -2.96 -38.66
N THR A 77 -1.71 -2.90 -39.71
CA THR A 77 -1.25 -3.31 -41.03
C THR A 77 -0.20 -2.29 -41.42
N THR A 78 1.05 -2.58 -41.11
CA THR A 78 2.17 -2.03 -41.90
C THR A 78 1.94 -2.57 -43.32
N GLN A 79 1.32 -1.75 -44.16
CA GLN A 79 1.52 -1.90 -45.61
C GLN A 79 3.00 -1.65 -45.80
N GLU A 80 3.78 -2.70 -45.93
CA GLU A 80 4.99 -2.66 -46.68
C GLU A 80 4.62 -2.26 -48.12
N SER A 81 4.67 -0.96 -48.37
CA SER A 81 4.70 -0.48 -49.75
C SER A 81 6.02 -0.89 -50.32
N ASP A 82 6.00 -1.85 -51.21
CA ASP A 82 7.06 -2.13 -52.16
C ASP A 82 7.53 -0.83 -52.83
N LEU A 83 8.62 -0.28 -52.33
CA LEU A 83 9.43 0.67 -53.03
C LEU A 83 10.79 0.01 -53.28
N GLU A 84 10.85 -0.79 -54.34
CA GLU A 84 12.11 -1.01 -55.03
C GLU A 84 12.59 0.33 -55.61
N GLY A 85 13.56 0.94 -54.94
CA GLY A 85 14.34 2.06 -55.43
C GLY A 85 15.77 1.59 -55.74
N PRO A 86 16.42 2.09 -56.78
CA PRO A 86 17.64 1.52 -57.30
C PRO A 86 18.85 1.73 -56.41
N ALA A 87 19.76 0.73 -56.46
CA ALA A 87 21.04 0.71 -55.80
C ALA A 87 21.81 2.03 -56.02
N ALA A 88 22.19 2.69 -54.92
CA ALA A 88 23.14 3.81 -54.94
C ALA A 88 24.46 3.37 -54.29
N GLU A 89 25.50 3.73 -54.98
CA GLU A 89 26.88 3.39 -54.80
C GLU A 89 27.48 3.83 -53.46
N ASP A 90 28.40 3.03 -52.99
CA ASP A 90 29.38 3.22 -51.95
C ASP A 90 30.10 4.58 -52.03
N THR A 91 29.87 5.49 -51.08
CA THR A 91 30.77 6.59 -50.76
C THR A 91 31.00 6.63 -49.27
N GLY A 92 32.22 6.16 -48.90
CA GLY A 92 32.70 6.19 -47.53
C GLY A 92 32.82 7.60 -46.96
N PHE A 93 32.36 7.74 -45.73
CA PHE A 93 32.75 8.81 -44.82
C PHE A 93 33.00 8.25 -43.43
N GLY A 94 34.15 8.65 -42.89
CA GLY A 94 34.74 8.19 -41.65
C GLY A 94 34.02 8.61 -40.37
N PRO A 95 34.57 8.28 -39.19
CA PRO A 95 33.83 8.23 -37.91
C PRO A 95 33.50 9.62 -37.38
N VAL A 96 32.23 9.78 -36.95
CA VAL A 96 31.78 10.96 -36.24
C VAL A 96 32.19 10.84 -34.76
N VAL A 97 32.88 11.88 -34.31
CA VAL A 97 33.39 12.09 -32.97
C VAL A 97 32.21 12.25 -31.99
N GLU A 98 32.21 11.45 -30.93
CA GLU A 98 31.31 11.65 -29.81
C GLU A 98 31.64 12.97 -29.08
N GLU A 99 30.73 13.93 -29.09
CA GLU A 99 30.78 15.08 -28.19
C GLU A 99 30.40 14.69 -26.79
N ASN A 100 31.33 14.84 -25.87
CA ASN A 100 31.17 14.72 -24.43
C ASN A 100 30.12 15.72 -23.90
N TYR A 101 28.99 15.22 -23.41
CA TYR A 101 28.09 15.98 -22.56
C TYR A 101 28.54 15.84 -21.10
N GLN A 102 29.21 16.88 -20.58
CA GLN A 102 29.45 17.03 -19.15
C GLN A 102 28.25 17.73 -18.52
N PRO A 103 27.68 17.20 -17.44
CA PRO A 103 26.71 17.97 -16.65
C PRO A 103 27.41 19.07 -15.87
N ALA A 104 26.87 20.27 -15.96
CA ALA A 104 27.35 21.44 -15.22
C ALA A 104 27.19 21.23 -13.70
N GLN A 105 28.25 21.54 -12.97
CA GLN A 105 28.22 21.66 -11.50
C GLN A 105 27.42 22.90 -11.10
N PRO A 106 26.70 22.87 -9.95
CA PRO A 106 26.05 24.07 -9.44
C PRO A 106 27.10 25.04 -8.90
N GLU A 107 27.09 26.26 -9.42
CA GLU A 107 27.87 27.37 -8.92
C GLU A 107 27.35 27.79 -7.54
N ASP A 108 28.30 28.17 -6.69
CA ASP A 108 28.13 28.66 -5.33
C ASP A 108 27.13 29.82 -5.26
N ALA A 109 26.04 29.63 -4.53
CA ALA A 109 25.15 30.72 -4.11
C ALA A 109 25.69 31.34 -2.82
N GLU A 110 26.17 32.55 -2.92
CA GLU A 110 26.60 33.39 -1.78
C GLU A 110 25.45 33.63 -0.79
N GLU A 111 25.77 33.49 0.50
CA GLU A 111 24.89 33.87 1.61
C GLU A 111 24.56 35.38 1.56
N PRO A 112 23.32 35.78 1.75
CA PRO A 112 23.03 37.21 1.99
C PRO A 112 23.33 37.58 3.42
N LYS A 113 24.18 38.60 3.54
CA LYS A 113 24.57 39.29 4.77
C LYS A 113 23.37 39.98 5.46
N ASP A 114 23.42 39.94 6.77
CA ASP A 114 22.60 40.67 7.74
C ASP A 114 22.14 42.05 7.27
N ALA A 115 20.84 42.28 7.36
CA ALA A 115 20.25 43.59 7.36
C ALA A 115 19.32 43.75 8.56
N ASP A 116 19.78 44.57 9.45
CA ASP A 116 19.16 45.37 10.54
C ASP A 116 17.69 45.05 10.93
N ARG A 117 17.60 44.65 12.19
CA ARG A 117 16.40 44.62 13.03
C ARG A 117 16.15 46.02 13.59
N PRO A 118 14.98 46.64 13.45
CA PRO A 118 14.57 47.75 14.31
C PRO A 118 13.94 47.20 15.59
N GLU A 119 14.42 47.72 16.71
CA GLU A 119 13.87 47.60 18.06
C GLU A 119 12.59 48.43 18.18
N ASP A 120 11.75 48.02 19.14
CA ASP A 120 10.70 48.75 19.82
C ASP A 120 9.40 49.07 19.10
N ALA A 121 8.35 48.33 19.48
CA ALA A 121 7.01 48.89 19.64
C ALA A 121 6.28 48.15 20.78
N GLU A 122 5.87 48.92 21.74
CA GLU A 122 5.24 48.61 23.02
C GLU A 122 3.88 47.88 22.84
N GLU A 123 3.58 47.01 23.81
CA GLU A 123 2.24 46.41 23.99
C GLU A 123 1.22 47.48 24.40
N PRO A 124 -0.04 47.42 23.96
CA PRO A 124 -1.14 48.09 24.65
C PRO A 124 -1.93 47.13 25.52
N GLU A 125 -2.07 47.59 26.77
CA GLU A 125 -2.90 46.99 27.84
C GLU A 125 -4.38 46.99 27.51
N ASP A 126 -5.07 45.98 28.06
CA ASP A 126 -6.46 45.90 28.51
C ASP A 126 -7.59 46.59 27.70
N ALA A 127 -8.48 45.78 27.13
CA ALA A 127 -9.85 46.20 26.89
C ALA A 127 -10.82 45.10 27.34
N GLU A 128 -11.70 45.49 28.25
CA GLU A 128 -12.72 44.73 28.96
C GLU A 128 -13.76 44.07 28.07
N GLU A 129 -14.30 42.93 28.56
CA GLU A 129 -15.50 42.25 28.03
C GLU A 129 -16.75 43.15 28.09
N PRO A 130 -17.64 43.09 27.14
CA PRO A 130 -19.04 43.47 27.37
C PRO A 130 -19.95 42.23 27.48
N LYS A 131 -20.75 42.30 28.53
CA LYS A 131 -21.82 41.37 28.90
C LYS A 131 -23.03 41.46 27.98
N ASP A 132 -23.66 40.31 27.83
CA ASP A 132 -25.09 40.03 27.59
C ASP A 132 -25.97 41.04 26.85
N ALA A 133 -26.52 40.64 25.74
CA ALA A 133 -27.85 41.08 25.28
C ALA A 133 -28.57 40.00 24.44
N ASP A 134 -29.64 39.56 25.05
CA ASP A 134 -30.92 39.03 24.57
C ASP A 134 -31.11 38.56 23.11
N GLN A 135 -31.68 37.37 23.00
CA GLN A 135 -32.41 36.88 21.84
C GLN A 135 -33.67 37.72 21.57
N PRO A 136 -34.15 37.76 20.34
CA PRO A 136 -35.59 37.67 20.08
C PRO A 136 -35.98 36.54 19.12
N GLU A 137 -37.21 36.08 19.45
CA GLU A 137 -37.99 35.03 18.86
C GLU A 137 -38.33 35.21 17.37
N SER A 138 -38.52 34.07 16.73
CA SER A 138 -39.43 33.68 15.64
C SER A 138 -40.13 34.75 14.80
N ALA A 139 -40.01 34.63 13.47
CA ALA A 139 -41.05 35.07 12.53
C ALA A 139 -41.09 34.18 11.28
N GLU A 140 -42.20 33.64 11.11
CA GLU A 140 -42.96 32.95 10.10
C GLU A 140 -42.56 33.10 8.62
N GLU A 141 -42.83 32.01 7.89
CA GLU A 141 -42.91 31.92 6.41
C GLU A 141 -43.93 32.90 5.79
N PRO A 142 -43.80 33.28 4.55
CA PRO A 142 -44.96 33.54 3.72
C PRO A 142 -45.10 32.63 2.50
N LYS A 143 -46.34 32.21 2.35
CA LYS A 143 -46.93 31.40 1.28
C LYS A 143 -46.89 32.05 -0.08
N SER A 144 -46.83 31.18 -1.08
CA SER A 144 -47.25 31.23 -2.48
C SER A 144 -48.09 32.39 -2.97
N ALA A 145 -47.80 32.88 -4.18
CA ALA A 145 -48.79 33.49 -5.09
C ALA A 145 -48.47 33.12 -6.53
N ASP A 146 -49.47 32.47 -7.13
CA ASP A 146 -49.69 32.26 -8.54
C ASP A 146 -49.58 33.53 -9.37
N ARG A 147 -49.11 33.42 -10.63
CA ARG A 147 -49.71 34.15 -11.75
C ARG A 147 -49.47 33.47 -13.08
N GLN A 148 -50.62 33.22 -13.73
CA GLN A 148 -50.84 32.66 -15.05
C GLN A 148 -50.44 33.61 -16.21
N GLU A 149 -50.17 32.93 -17.35
CA GLU A 149 -50.56 33.18 -18.73
C GLU A 149 -50.26 34.49 -19.44
N SER A 150 -49.59 34.36 -20.59
CA SER A 150 -50.31 34.52 -21.87
C SER A 150 -49.41 34.12 -23.07
N ALA A 151 -50.03 33.35 -23.98
CA ALA A 151 -49.51 32.94 -25.27
C ALA A 151 -49.68 34.07 -26.30
N GLU A 152 -48.79 34.16 -27.28
CA GLU A 152 -49.15 34.63 -28.63
C GLU A 152 -48.32 33.88 -29.67
N GLU A 153 -49.07 33.20 -30.55
CA GLU A 153 -48.65 32.59 -31.80
C GLU A 153 -48.21 33.63 -32.81
N GLN A 154 -47.21 33.36 -33.61
CA GLN A 154 -47.10 33.86 -34.99
C GLN A 154 -46.53 32.76 -35.89
N GLU A 155 -47.45 32.33 -36.77
CA GLU A 155 -47.24 31.54 -37.97
C GLU A 155 -46.47 32.35 -39.05
N SER A 156 -45.52 31.70 -39.73
CA SER A 156 -45.07 32.09 -41.06
C SER A 156 -44.34 30.97 -41.80
N ALA A 157 -45.12 30.48 -42.80
CA ALA A 157 -44.71 29.98 -44.12
C ALA A 157 -43.40 29.26 -44.36
N GLY A 158 -43.53 27.98 -44.75
CA GLY A 158 -42.48 27.19 -45.37
C GLY A 158 -42.18 27.49 -46.84
N PRO A 159 -41.06 26.98 -47.34
CA PRO A 159 -40.94 26.63 -48.75
C PRO A 159 -40.70 25.14 -48.98
N GLN A 160 -41.15 24.73 -50.16
CA GLN A 160 -41.25 23.35 -50.70
C GLN A 160 -39.93 22.63 -50.95
N PRO A 161 -39.97 21.30 -51.24
CA PRO A 161 -38.87 20.36 -51.17
C PRO A 161 -37.99 20.38 -52.40
N GLN A 162 -36.68 20.39 -52.19
CA GLN A 162 -35.68 20.02 -53.21
C GLN A 162 -35.27 18.57 -53.11
N GLN A 163 -35.21 17.93 -54.25
CA GLN A 163 -34.85 16.51 -54.46
C GLN A 163 -33.50 16.15 -53.83
N ALA A 164 -33.50 15.01 -53.16
CA ALA A 164 -32.34 14.39 -52.58
C ALA A 164 -31.39 13.80 -53.65
N ALA A 165 -30.12 14.15 -53.58
CA ALA A 165 -29.04 13.42 -54.23
C ALA A 165 -28.71 12.15 -53.43
N PRO A 166 -28.18 11.08 -54.06
CA PRO A 166 -27.96 9.80 -53.38
C PRO A 166 -26.90 9.93 -52.30
N ALA A 167 -27.24 9.37 -51.14
CA ALA A 167 -26.39 9.36 -49.95
C ALA A 167 -25.04 8.68 -50.23
N ALA A 168 -23.96 9.40 -50.01
CA ALA A 168 -22.64 8.86 -49.91
C ALA A 168 -22.60 7.92 -48.69
N ALA A 169 -21.89 6.76 -48.82
CA ALA A 169 -21.67 5.85 -47.73
C ALA A 169 -21.07 6.58 -46.51
N PRO A 170 -21.46 6.26 -45.26
CA PRO A 170 -20.95 6.93 -44.09
C PRO A 170 -19.43 6.73 -44.02
N ALA A 171 -18.68 7.80 -44.08
CA ALA A 171 -17.27 7.81 -43.73
C ALA A 171 -17.16 7.26 -42.31
N ALA A 172 -16.25 6.28 -42.11
CA ALA A 172 -15.93 5.74 -40.79
C ALA A 172 -15.61 6.93 -39.88
N SER A 173 -16.48 7.21 -38.92
CA SER A 173 -16.26 8.24 -37.91
C SER A 173 -15.00 7.88 -37.15
N THR A 174 -13.99 8.73 -37.23
CA THR A 174 -12.85 8.68 -36.29
C THR A 174 -13.40 8.67 -34.88
N PRO A 175 -12.94 7.75 -34.02
CA PRO A 175 -13.43 7.70 -32.64
C PRO A 175 -13.08 9.02 -31.93
N VAL A 176 -14.09 9.73 -31.47
CA VAL A 176 -14.04 11.13 -31.04
C VAL A 176 -13.30 11.32 -29.69
N ASN A 177 -12.97 10.25 -28.95
CA ASN A 177 -12.48 10.31 -27.56
C ASN A 177 -11.16 9.59 -27.29
N LYS A 178 -10.37 9.22 -28.29
CA LYS A 178 -9.06 8.63 -28.06
C LYS A 178 -8.02 9.72 -27.84
N LYS A 179 -7.27 9.67 -26.73
CA LYS A 179 -6.13 10.52 -26.45
C LYS A 179 -4.86 9.97 -27.16
N GLU A 180 -3.90 10.83 -27.46
CA GLU A 180 -2.66 10.48 -28.17
C GLU A 180 -1.84 9.40 -27.44
N ASN A 181 -2.01 9.24 -26.13
CA ASN A 181 -1.32 8.26 -25.28
C ASN A 181 -2.02 6.89 -25.17
N GLY A 182 -3.03 6.62 -25.99
CA GLY A 182 -3.76 5.35 -26.01
C GLY A 182 -4.88 5.21 -24.97
N PHE A 183 -5.21 6.26 -24.22
CA PHE A 183 -6.33 6.28 -23.28
C PHE A 183 -7.64 6.72 -23.95
N TRP A 184 -8.74 6.27 -23.37
CA TRP A 184 -10.11 6.66 -23.77
C TRP A 184 -10.70 7.65 -22.76
N GLY A 185 -11.53 8.57 -23.25
CA GLY A 185 -12.30 9.51 -22.43
C GLY A 185 -13.71 9.01 -22.08
N ASN A 186 -14.03 7.77 -22.46
CA ASN A 186 -15.29 7.11 -22.16
C ASN A 186 -15.22 6.42 -20.79
N THR A 187 -16.36 6.19 -20.15
CA THR A 187 -16.45 5.69 -18.78
C THR A 187 -17.23 4.38 -18.68
N ILE A 188 -17.05 3.66 -17.58
CA ILE A 188 -17.76 2.44 -17.26
C ILE A 188 -18.57 2.67 -15.98
N THR A 189 -19.88 2.40 -16.03
CA THR A 189 -20.76 2.40 -14.86
C THR A 189 -21.37 1.00 -14.70
N VAL A 190 -21.21 0.42 -13.52
CA VAL A 190 -21.74 -0.91 -13.18
C VAL A 190 -22.71 -0.74 -12.02
N ILE A 191 -23.96 -1.12 -12.24
CA ILE A 191 -25.03 -1.01 -11.25
C ILE A 191 -25.58 -2.42 -10.99
N ASN A 192 -25.35 -2.99 -9.82
CA ASN A 192 -25.96 -4.25 -9.44
C ASN A 192 -26.94 -4.05 -8.28
N ASN A 193 -28.22 -4.09 -8.57
CA ASN A 193 -29.30 -4.04 -7.56
C ASN A 193 -29.82 -5.43 -7.15
N PHE A 194 -29.20 -6.51 -7.67
CA PHE A 194 -29.58 -7.88 -7.35
C PHE A 194 -28.64 -8.49 -6.31
N ALA A 195 -29.03 -8.45 -5.05
CA ALA A 195 -28.20 -8.91 -3.94
C ALA A 195 -27.88 -10.43 -3.99
N ASN A 196 -28.73 -11.23 -4.64
CA ASN A 196 -28.61 -12.69 -4.62
C ASN A 196 -27.58 -13.27 -5.60
N LYS A 197 -27.07 -12.49 -6.55
CA LYS A 197 -26.10 -12.96 -7.53
C LYS A 197 -25.15 -11.84 -7.96
N ALA A 198 -23.88 -12.13 -7.90
CA ALA A 198 -22.86 -11.20 -8.36
C ALA A 198 -23.03 -10.84 -9.86
N LEU A 199 -22.77 -9.61 -10.22
CA LEU A 199 -22.51 -9.19 -11.57
C LEU A 199 -21.03 -9.45 -11.86
N LYS A 200 -20.73 -10.16 -12.94
CA LYS A 200 -19.37 -10.53 -13.32
C LYS A 200 -18.97 -9.82 -14.59
N LEU A 201 -17.79 -9.20 -14.55
CA LEU A 201 -17.18 -8.61 -15.73
C LEU A 201 -15.68 -8.85 -15.77
N THR A 202 -15.12 -8.87 -16.96
CA THR A 202 -13.69 -8.93 -17.24
C THR A 202 -13.24 -7.62 -17.84
N LEU A 203 -12.23 -6.97 -17.24
CA LEU A 203 -11.51 -5.85 -17.84
C LEU A 203 -10.28 -6.39 -18.57
N LYS A 204 -10.21 -6.16 -19.88
CA LYS A 204 -9.09 -6.62 -20.70
C LYS A 204 -8.44 -5.45 -21.44
N ASP A 205 -7.25 -5.07 -21.01
CA ASP A 205 -6.44 -3.99 -21.60
C ASP A 205 -7.18 -2.64 -21.69
N VAL A 206 -8.03 -2.35 -20.68
CA VAL A 206 -8.86 -1.14 -20.62
C VAL A 206 -8.06 0.02 -20.07
N LYS A 207 -7.97 1.13 -20.81
CA LYS A 207 -7.30 2.36 -20.38
C LYS A 207 -8.24 3.55 -20.50
N ILE A 208 -8.59 4.14 -19.35
CA ILE A 208 -9.50 5.28 -19.25
C ILE A 208 -8.79 6.42 -18.52
N ASP A 209 -8.82 7.60 -19.11
CA ASP A 209 -8.33 8.83 -18.50
C ASP A 209 -9.34 9.97 -18.68
N VAL A 210 -10.08 10.22 -17.62
CA VAL A 210 -11.01 11.34 -17.48
C VAL A 210 -10.57 12.33 -16.40
N SER A 211 -9.29 12.31 -16.04
CA SER A 211 -8.68 13.13 -14.99
C SER A 211 -8.84 14.64 -15.18
N HIS A 212 -9.07 15.09 -16.43
CA HIS A 212 -9.29 16.49 -16.79
C HIS A 212 -10.74 16.95 -16.59
N THR A 213 -11.64 16.08 -16.13
CA THR A 213 -13.07 16.40 -15.93
C THR A 213 -13.34 16.91 -14.52
N GLY A 214 -14.33 17.77 -14.39
CA GLY A 214 -14.65 18.47 -13.16
C GLY A 214 -13.75 19.69 -12.93
N THR A 215 -13.99 20.40 -11.85
CA THR A 215 -13.20 21.56 -11.44
C THR A 215 -12.93 21.55 -9.95
N GLU A 216 -11.68 21.84 -9.56
CA GLU A 216 -11.24 21.96 -8.17
C GLU A 216 -11.49 23.35 -7.59
N ASN A 217 -12.52 24.05 -8.06
CA ASN A 217 -12.81 25.40 -7.59
C ASN A 217 -13.46 25.33 -6.19
N TYR A 218 -12.82 25.91 -5.17
CA TYR A 218 -13.31 25.95 -3.79
C TYR A 218 -14.68 26.64 -3.63
N ILE A 219 -15.01 27.57 -4.53
CA ILE A 219 -16.26 28.34 -4.44
C ILE A 219 -17.41 27.58 -5.12
N ASN A 220 -17.13 26.83 -6.15
CA ASN A 220 -18.15 26.07 -6.91
C ASN A 220 -17.52 24.78 -7.45
N PRO A 221 -17.29 23.77 -6.59
CA PRO A 221 -16.70 22.51 -7.00
C PRO A 221 -17.64 21.75 -7.94
N GLU A 222 -17.11 21.29 -9.05
CA GLU A 222 -17.85 20.44 -9.98
C GLU A 222 -17.20 19.07 -10.04
N ALA A 223 -17.95 18.03 -9.68
CA ALA A 223 -17.46 16.66 -9.72
C ALA A 223 -17.18 16.23 -11.17
N GLY A 224 -16.00 15.65 -11.38
CA GLY A 224 -15.63 15.04 -12.65
C GLY A 224 -16.31 13.70 -12.88
N LYS A 225 -15.86 13.01 -13.94
CA LYS A 225 -16.30 11.65 -14.26
C LYS A 225 -15.47 10.62 -13.50
N ALA A 226 -16.11 9.53 -13.03
CA ALA A 226 -15.40 8.34 -12.61
C ALA A 226 -15.00 7.51 -13.84
N ALA A 227 -13.77 7.03 -13.90
CA ALA A 227 -13.33 6.16 -14.99
C ALA A 227 -14.10 4.83 -14.98
N LEU A 228 -14.26 4.23 -13.79
CA LEU A 228 -15.15 3.11 -13.52
C LEU A 228 -15.87 3.33 -12.20
N SER A 229 -17.21 3.27 -12.19
CA SER A 229 -18.04 3.40 -11.00
C SER A 229 -18.85 2.13 -10.76
N VAL A 230 -18.79 1.60 -9.53
CA VAL A 230 -19.55 0.44 -9.07
C VAL A 230 -20.60 0.88 -8.06
N GLN A 231 -21.87 0.55 -8.32
CA GLN A 231 -23.04 1.02 -7.60
C GLN A 231 -24.01 -0.13 -7.31
N GLY A 232 -24.97 0.11 -6.41
CA GLY A 232 -26.02 -0.83 -6.04
C GLY A 232 -25.62 -1.79 -4.93
N ASP A 233 -26.63 -2.51 -4.39
CA ASP A 233 -26.47 -3.36 -3.21
C ASP A 233 -26.02 -4.80 -3.52
N GLY A 234 -25.92 -5.15 -4.79
CA GLY A 234 -25.43 -6.48 -5.23
C GLY A 234 -23.92 -6.50 -5.39
N ASN A 235 -23.34 -7.70 -5.26
CA ASN A 235 -21.91 -7.91 -5.41
C ASN A 235 -21.47 -7.74 -6.86
N VAL A 236 -20.27 -7.18 -7.07
CA VAL A 236 -19.62 -7.06 -8.38
C VAL A 236 -18.26 -7.73 -8.32
N GLU A 237 -18.02 -8.66 -9.24
CA GLU A 237 -16.73 -9.33 -9.43
C GLU A 237 -16.09 -8.84 -10.73
N ILE A 238 -14.86 -8.35 -10.63
CA ILE A 238 -14.07 -7.86 -11.77
C ILE A 238 -12.86 -8.78 -11.93
N GLU A 239 -12.83 -9.52 -13.02
CA GLU A 239 -11.67 -10.26 -13.48
C GLU A 239 -10.72 -9.32 -14.23
N LEU A 240 -9.44 -9.41 -13.94
CA LEU A 240 -8.40 -8.58 -14.56
C LEU A 240 -7.66 -9.41 -15.62
N ASP A 241 -7.71 -8.98 -16.87
CA ASP A 241 -6.90 -9.51 -17.99
C ASP A 241 -6.00 -8.39 -18.53
N GLY A 242 -4.72 -8.67 -18.76
CA GLY A 242 -3.78 -7.70 -19.33
C GLY A 242 -3.55 -6.45 -18.46
N LYS A 243 -3.36 -5.30 -19.08
CA LYS A 243 -3.03 -4.05 -18.38
C LYS A 243 -4.18 -3.08 -18.39
N ASN A 244 -4.82 -2.88 -17.22
CA ASN A 244 -5.92 -1.95 -17.05
C ASN A 244 -5.47 -0.69 -16.29
N GLU A 245 -5.84 0.48 -16.77
CA GLU A 245 -5.47 1.78 -16.18
C GLU A 245 -6.70 2.69 -16.11
N LEU A 246 -7.01 3.17 -14.90
CA LEU A 246 -8.18 4.01 -14.61
C LEU A 246 -7.72 5.30 -13.93
N LYS A 247 -7.99 6.45 -14.56
CA LYS A 247 -7.72 7.79 -14.01
C LYS A 247 -9.00 8.61 -14.01
N SER A 248 -9.50 8.91 -12.84
CA SER A 248 -10.77 9.62 -12.65
C SER A 248 -10.59 11.14 -12.53
N GLY A 249 -11.65 11.87 -12.82
CA GLY A 249 -11.72 13.31 -12.68
C GLY A 249 -11.84 13.76 -11.22
N HIS A 250 -11.87 15.09 -11.01
CA HIS A 250 -11.96 15.69 -9.69
C HIS A 250 -13.10 15.10 -8.86
N PHE A 251 -12.84 14.86 -7.59
CA PHE A 251 -13.79 14.31 -6.59
C PHE A 251 -14.29 12.89 -6.86
N ARG A 252 -13.61 12.11 -7.75
CA ARG A 252 -13.96 10.74 -8.08
C ARG A 252 -12.79 9.78 -7.81
N ALA A 253 -13.09 8.61 -7.24
CA ALA A 253 -12.07 7.57 -7.06
C ALA A 253 -11.68 6.94 -8.39
N GLY A 254 -10.44 6.46 -8.51
CA GLY A 254 -9.92 5.83 -9.73
C GLY A 254 -10.79 4.65 -10.18
N LEU A 255 -11.03 3.70 -9.26
CA LEU A 255 -12.11 2.72 -9.28
C LEU A 255 -13.07 3.08 -8.15
N GLU A 256 -14.17 3.70 -8.51
CA GLU A 256 -15.14 4.20 -7.55
C GLU A 256 -16.06 3.08 -7.06
N LYS A 257 -16.18 2.94 -5.74
CA LYS A 257 -17.17 2.10 -5.07
C LYS A 257 -18.09 3.02 -4.26
N ILE A 258 -19.29 3.21 -4.77
CA ILE A 258 -20.30 3.98 -4.04
C ILE A 258 -20.77 3.18 -2.83
N ILE A 259 -20.96 3.84 -1.70
CA ILE A 259 -21.39 3.21 -0.44
C ILE A 259 -22.65 2.39 -0.69
N SER A 260 -22.56 1.10 -0.45
CA SER A 260 -23.66 0.15 -0.59
C SER A 260 -23.31 -1.17 0.10
N ALA A 261 -24.29 -2.03 0.32
CA ALA A 261 -24.10 -3.33 0.96
C ALA A 261 -23.28 -4.31 0.11
N GLY A 262 -23.26 -4.14 -1.22
CA GLY A 262 -22.57 -5.03 -2.14
C GLY A 262 -21.05 -5.00 -2.02
N THR A 263 -20.40 -6.11 -2.27
CA THR A 263 -18.93 -6.26 -2.29
C THR A 263 -18.38 -6.01 -3.68
N LEU A 264 -17.31 -5.23 -3.77
CA LEU A 264 -16.45 -5.14 -4.95
C LEU A 264 -15.31 -6.16 -4.79
N THR A 265 -15.24 -7.13 -5.70
CA THR A 265 -14.16 -8.12 -5.73
C THR A 265 -13.31 -7.96 -6.97
N LEU A 266 -12.01 -7.75 -6.80
CA LEU A 266 -11.00 -7.82 -7.86
C LEU A 266 -10.32 -9.19 -7.81
N LYS A 267 -10.16 -9.82 -8.97
CA LYS A 267 -9.56 -11.15 -9.06
C LYS A 267 -8.78 -11.34 -10.36
N ASP A 268 -7.92 -12.35 -10.38
CA ASP A 268 -7.15 -12.83 -11.53
C ASP A 268 -7.01 -14.33 -11.36
N ASP A 269 -8.10 -15.05 -11.64
CA ASP A 269 -8.21 -16.50 -11.41
C ASP A 269 -8.29 -17.32 -12.72
N ASN A 270 -8.29 -16.66 -13.87
CA ASN A 270 -8.43 -17.28 -15.19
C ASN A 270 -7.10 -17.67 -15.85
N GLN A 271 -5.98 -17.61 -15.12
CA GLN A 271 -4.61 -17.91 -15.59
C GLN A 271 -4.05 -16.94 -16.66
N LYS A 272 -4.63 -15.78 -16.82
CA LYS A 272 -4.11 -14.71 -17.67
C LYS A 272 -3.66 -13.57 -16.78
N ALA A 273 -2.37 -13.27 -16.81
CA ALA A 273 -1.83 -12.21 -15.95
C ALA A 273 -2.58 -10.89 -16.12
N GLY A 274 -3.21 -10.43 -15.04
CA GLY A 274 -4.01 -9.24 -14.99
C GLY A 274 -3.44 -8.18 -14.06
N SER A 275 -3.56 -6.91 -14.47
CA SER A 275 -3.17 -5.78 -13.62
C SER A 275 -4.18 -4.65 -13.69
N LEU A 276 -4.28 -3.89 -12.60
CA LEU A 276 -5.06 -2.68 -12.49
C LEU A 276 -4.21 -1.57 -11.86
N THR A 277 -4.10 -0.44 -12.56
CA THR A 277 -3.60 0.80 -11.99
C THR A 277 -4.76 1.78 -11.88
N ALA A 278 -5.10 2.20 -10.66
CA ALA A 278 -6.20 3.10 -10.38
C ALA A 278 -5.70 4.37 -9.68
N THR A 279 -5.99 5.52 -10.26
CA THR A 279 -5.60 6.84 -9.74
C THR A 279 -6.83 7.67 -9.46
N GLY A 280 -6.99 8.10 -8.22
CA GLY A 280 -8.08 8.99 -7.78
C GLY A 280 -7.89 10.42 -8.29
N GLY A 281 -9.00 11.09 -8.58
CA GLY A 281 -9.04 12.53 -8.74
C GLY A 281 -8.91 13.23 -7.38
N SER A 282 -8.87 14.57 -7.37
CA SER A 282 -8.70 15.36 -6.15
C SER A 282 -9.61 14.87 -5.01
N TYR A 283 -9.07 14.76 -3.83
CA TYR A 283 -9.77 14.38 -2.59
C TYR A 283 -10.31 12.94 -2.52
N SER A 284 -9.92 12.08 -3.45
CA SER A 284 -10.53 10.76 -3.60
C SER A 284 -9.51 9.63 -3.52
N ALA A 285 -10.00 8.42 -3.21
CA ALA A 285 -9.18 7.22 -3.16
C ALA A 285 -8.72 6.75 -4.56
N GLY A 286 -7.65 5.97 -4.62
CA GLY A 286 -7.29 5.22 -5.83
C GLY A 286 -8.36 4.18 -6.15
N ILE A 287 -8.73 3.35 -5.15
CA ILE A 287 -9.83 2.39 -5.22
C ILE A 287 -10.72 2.58 -3.99
N GLY A 288 -11.99 2.84 -4.19
CA GLY A 288 -12.96 2.96 -3.10
C GLY A 288 -13.78 4.23 -3.12
N GLY A 289 -13.68 5.04 -2.06
CA GLY A 289 -14.49 6.24 -1.85
C GLY A 289 -14.04 7.45 -2.67
N SER A 290 -15.00 8.16 -3.20
CA SER A 290 -14.84 9.51 -3.74
C SER A 290 -14.82 10.55 -2.62
N TYR A 291 -14.76 11.82 -2.93
CA TYR A 291 -14.88 12.91 -1.97
C TYR A 291 -16.12 12.72 -1.07
N TRP A 292 -15.92 12.75 0.26
CA TRP A 292 -16.93 12.40 1.29
C TRP A 292 -17.45 10.96 1.21
N GLY A 293 -16.78 10.09 0.47
CA GLY A 293 -17.16 8.69 0.31
C GLY A 293 -16.25 7.75 1.07
N SER A 294 -16.84 6.80 1.78
CA SER A 294 -16.10 5.65 2.34
C SER A 294 -15.84 4.60 1.26
N GLY A 295 -14.70 3.91 1.35
CA GLY A 295 -14.42 2.70 0.58
C GLY A 295 -14.72 1.48 1.42
N GLU A 296 -15.86 0.85 1.17
CA GLU A 296 -16.34 -0.26 2.01
C GLU A 296 -16.55 -1.54 1.19
N ASN A 297 -16.37 -2.69 1.85
CA ASN A 297 -16.63 -4.01 1.27
C ASN A 297 -15.80 -4.26 0.00
N ILE A 298 -14.47 -4.07 0.08
CA ILE A 298 -13.53 -4.27 -1.02
C ILE A 298 -12.74 -5.54 -0.76
N THR A 299 -12.72 -6.44 -1.74
CA THR A 299 -11.97 -7.70 -1.67
C THR A 299 -11.02 -7.80 -2.86
N ILE A 300 -9.75 -8.15 -2.61
CA ILE A 300 -8.76 -8.42 -3.66
C ILE A 300 -8.30 -9.87 -3.50
N ASN A 301 -8.61 -10.70 -4.49
CA ASN A 301 -8.27 -12.13 -4.50
C ASN A 301 -7.03 -12.45 -5.34
N GLY A 302 -6.60 -11.55 -6.24
CA GLY A 302 -5.46 -11.81 -7.12
C GLY A 302 -5.12 -10.63 -8.03
N GLY A 303 -4.19 -10.85 -8.95
CA GLY A 303 -3.68 -9.86 -9.88
C GLY A 303 -2.66 -8.90 -9.28
N THR A 304 -2.19 -7.98 -10.10
CA THR A 304 -1.32 -6.87 -9.67
C THR A 304 -2.14 -5.59 -9.60
N VAL A 305 -2.42 -5.11 -8.39
CA VAL A 305 -3.24 -3.92 -8.15
C VAL A 305 -2.36 -2.79 -7.63
N THR A 306 -2.33 -1.68 -8.37
CA THR A 306 -1.67 -0.43 -7.94
C THR A 306 -2.73 0.65 -7.76
N ALA A 307 -2.88 1.16 -6.56
CA ALA A 307 -3.89 2.15 -6.21
C ALA A 307 -3.22 3.40 -5.61
N THR A 308 -3.50 4.56 -6.19
CA THR A 308 -2.94 5.83 -5.74
C THR A 308 -4.07 6.79 -5.41
N GLY A 309 -4.17 7.18 -4.14
CA GLY A 309 -5.06 8.22 -3.67
C GLY A 309 -4.54 9.61 -4.04
N SER A 310 -5.43 10.56 -4.17
CA SER A 310 -5.10 11.97 -4.30
C SER A 310 -4.89 12.59 -2.92
N TYR A 311 -4.59 13.86 -2.83
CA TYR A 311 -4.08 14.60 -1.68
C TYR A 311 -4.66 14.19 -0.31
N TYR A 312 -5.97 13.98 -0.20
CA TYR A 312 -6.68 13.58 1.03
C TYR A 312 -7.19 12.13 1.02
N GLY A 313 -7.12 11.44 -0.14
CA GLY A 313 -7.67 10.10 -0.31
C GLY A 313 -6.69 8.99 0.05
N ALA A 314 -7.21 7.84 0.46
CA ALA A 314 -6.45 6.63 0.65
C ALA A 314 -6.00 6.02 -0.70
N GLY A 315 -4.96 5.18 -0.70
CA GLY A 315 -4.66 4.35 -1.87
C GLY A 315 -5.84 3.41 -2.15
N ILE A 316 -6.20 2.59 -1.14
CA ILE A 316 -7.39 1.73 -1.15
C ILE A 316 -8.21 2.05 0.08
N GLY A 317 -9.45 2.51 -0.10
CA GLY A 317 -10.34 2.84 1.03
C GLY A 317 -11.08 4.14 0.86
N GLY A 318 -11.03 5.04 1.86
CA GLY A 318 -11.81 6.28 1.89
C GLY A 318 -11.24 7.42 1.04
N GLY A 319 -12.11 8.26 0.48
CA GLY A 319 -11.77 9.62 0.08
C GLY A 319 -11.67 10.55 1.29
N GLU A 320 -11.54 11.87 1.09
CA GLU A 320 -11.62 12.85 2.18
C GLU A 320 -12.94 12.68 2.95
N ASN A 321 -12.90 12.75 4.27
CA ASN A 321 -13.99 12.46 5.20
C ASN A 321 -14.58 11.03 5.08
N GLY A 322 -13.89 10.14 4.38
CA GLY A 322 -14.30 8.75 4.17
C GLY A 322 -13.40 7.73 4.86
N SER A 323 -14.00 6.70 5.43
CA SER A 323 -13.30 5.57 6.03
C SER A 323 -13.05 4.45 5.04
N GLY A 324 -12.00 3.66 5.26
CA GLY A 324 -11.82 2.35 4.62
C GLY A 324 -12.32 1.26 5.54
N LYS A 325 -13.39 0.52 5.14
CA LYS A 325 -14.01 -0.48 6.00
C LYS A 325 -14.20 -1.81 5.29
N ASN A 326 -14.04 -2.91 6.03
CA ASN A 326 -14.23 -4.26 5.49
C ASN A 326 -13.37 -4.49 4.23
N ILE A 327 -12.07 -4.20 4.32
CA ILE A 327 -11.12 -4.41 3.21
C ILE A 327 -10.41 -5.75 3.42
N THR A 328 -10.52 -6.65 2.45
CA THR A 328 -9.93 -8.00 2.54
C THR A 328 -8.99 -8.27 1.37
N LEU A 329 -7.75 -8.62 1.68
CA LEU A 329 -6.74 -9.02 0.70
C LEU A 329 -6.44 -10.50 0.87
N ASN A 330 -6.85 -11.32 -0.11
CA ASN A 330 -6.70 -12.76 -0.09
C ASN A 330 -5.51 -13.24 -0.92
N GLY A 331 -4.91 -12.38 -1.74
CA GLY A 331 -3.80 -12.74 -2.61
C GLY A 331 -3.41 -11.62 -3.58
N GLY A 332 -2.53 -11.96 -4.53
CA GLY A 332 -2.02 -11.03 -5.52
C GLY A 332 -0.88 -10.13 -5.01
N THR A 333 -0.53 -9.15 -5.83
CA THR A 333 0.43 -8.09 -5.49
C THR A 333 -0.31 -6.77 -5.40
N VAL A 334 -0.35 -6.17 -4.21
CA VAL A 334 -1.07 -4.93 -3.95
C VAL A 334 -0.08 -3.83 -3.57
N ASN A 335 -0.07 -2.76 -4.36
CA ASN A 335 0.70 -1.54 -4.10
C ASN A 335 -0.28 -0.39 -3.86
N ALA A 336 -0.43 0.03 -2.62
CA ALA A 336 -1.36 1.08 -2.24
C ALA A 336 -0.62 2.29 -1.68
N LYS A 337 -0.84 3.45 -2.28
CA LYS A 337 -0.24 4.71 -1.85
C LYS A 337 -1.33 5.73 -1.53
N GLY A 338 -1.35 6.22 -0.31
CA GLY A 338 -2.19 7.34 0.12
C GLY A 338 -1.72 8.67 -0.43
N GLY A 339 -2.62 9.61 -0.58
CA GLY A 339 -2.29 11.03 -0.74
C GLY A 339 -1.71 11.60 0.56
N SER A 340 -1.36 12.88 0.58
CA SER A 340 -0.63 13.49 1.71
C SER A 340 -1.27 13.24 3.08
N GLN A 341 -2.59 13.14 3.17
CA GLN A 341 -3.33 12.93 4.40
C GLN A 341 -4.05 11.58 4.47
N GLY A 342 -3.98 10.77 3.43
CA GLY A 342 -4.62 9.47 3.35
C GLY A 342 -3.71 8.32 3.77
N ALA A 343 -4.30 7.23 4.22
CA ALA A 343 -3.62 5.97 4.44
C ALA A 343 -3.25 5.27 3.11
N GLY A 344 -2.25 4.40 3.12
CA GLY A 344 -2.02 3.50 1.99
C GLY A 344 -3.24 2.60 1.78
N ILE A 345 -3.66 1.89 2.84
CA ILE A 345 -4.89 1.09 2.87
C ILE A 345 -5.69 1.51 4.12
N GLY A 346 -6.89 2.04 3.92
CA GLY A 346 -7.76 2.44 5.04
C GLY A 346 -8.43 3.80 4.86
N GLY A 347 -8.29 4.70 5.83
CA GLY A 347 -8.95 6.00 5.83
C GLY A 347 -8.33 7.04 4.90
N GLY A 348 -9.16 7.88 4.28
CA GLY A 348 -8.72 9.18 3.78
C GLY A 348 -8.52 10.17 4.94
N SER A 349 -8.28 11.47 4.63
CA SER A 349 -8.31 12.50 5.66
C SER A 349 -9.64 12.47 6.40
N ASP A 350 -9.61 12.63 7.71
CA ASP A 350 -10.76 12.52 8.61
C ASP A 350 -11.52 11.16 8.55
N GLY A 351 -10.81 10.12 8.04
CA GLY A 351 -11.32 8.75 7.94
C GLY A 351 -10.50 7.73 8.70
N SER A 352 -11.16 6.69 9.19
CA SER A 352 -10.55 5.53 9.84
C SER A 352 -10.28 4.38 8.89
N GLY A 353 -9.34 3.50 9.27
CA GLY A 353 -9.22 2.17 8.69
C GLY A 353 -9.80 1.15 9.66
N GLU A 354 -10.90 0.48 9.28
CA GLU A 354 -11.62 -0.44 10.15
C GLU A 354 -11.84 -1.79 9.48
N ASN A 355 -11.63 -2.89 10.25
CA ASN A 355 -11.83 -4.25 9.77
C ASN A 355 -11.05 -4.52 8.47
N ILE A 356 -9.74 -4.34 8.54
CA ILE A 356 -8.83 -4.61 7.43
C ILE A 356 -8.19 -5.98 7.65
N THR A 357 -8.36 -6.91 6.70
CA THR A 357 -7.84 -8.26 6.81
C THR A 357 -6.91 -8.59 5.65
N ILE A 358 -5.69 -9.03 5.97
CA ILE A 358 -4.72 -9.53 4.98
C ILE A 358 -4.49 -11.00 5.24
N ASN A 359 -4.97 -11.86 4.32
CA ASN A 359 -4.85 -13.30 4.45
C ASN A 359 -3.59 -13.85 3.77
N SER A 360 -3.21 -13.28 2.63
CA SER A 360 -2.03 -13.69 1.87
C SER A 360 -1.65 -12.65 0.80
N GLY A 361 -0.65 -12.94 -0.03
CA GLY A 361 -0.17 -12.09 -1.11
C GLY A 361 1.02 -11.22 -0.70
N THR A 362 1.43 -10.33 -1.60
CA THR A 362 2.47 -9.32 -1.36
C THR A 362 1.82 -7.95 -1.31
N VAL A 363 1.86 -7.31 -0.16
CA VAL A 363 1.21 -6.01 0.09
C VAL A 363 2.27 -4.97 0.42
N THR A 364 2.31 -3.90 -0.35
CA THR A 364 3.08 -2.69 -0.06
C THR A 364 2.10 -1.54 0.13
N ALA A 365 2.04 -1.02 1.34
CA ALA A 365 1.14 0.06 1.71
C ALA A 365 1.94 1.25 2.24
N ALA A 366 1.82 2.39 1.58
CA ALA A 366 2.50 3.63 1.98
C ALA A 366 1.46 4.73 2.28
N GLY A 367 1.47 5.22 3.49
CA GLY A 367 0.69 6.41 3.88
C GLY A 367 1.28 7.69 3.30
N GLY A 368 0.45 8.73 3.16
CA GLY A 368 0.94 10.08 2.95
C GLY A 368 1.51 10.67 4.23
N SER A 369 2.00 11.91 4.21
CA SER A 369 2.75 12.53 5.32
C SER A 369 2.07 12.42 6.69
N TYR A 370 0.75 12.33 6.71
CA TYR A 370 -0.05 12.23 7.94
C TYR A 370 -0.80 10.89 8.09
N GLY A 371 -0.82 10.06 7.07
CA GLY A 371 -1.55 8.80 7.03
C GLY A 371 -0.71 7.60 7.46
N ALA A 372 -1.38 6.58 7.97
CA ALA A 372 -0.77 5.28 8.22
C ALA A 372 -0.46 4.52 6.91
N GLY A 373 0.51 3.60 6.94
CA GLY A 373 0.66 2.64 5.85
C GLY A 373 -0.62 1.82 5.69
N ILE A 374 -1.07 1.18 6.79
CA ILE A 374 -2.34 0.46 6.87
C ILE A 374 -3.09 0.96 8.09
N GLY A 375 -4.28 1.55 7.91
CA GLY A 375 -5.11 2.03 9.00
C GLY A 375 -5.69 3.42 8.81
N GLY A 376 -5.47 4.35 9.75
CA GLY A 376 -6.08 5.68 9.73
C GLY A 376 -5.40 6.69 8.80
N GLY A 377 -6.18 7.63 8.26
CA GLY A 377 -5.68 8.85 7.66
C GLY A 377 -5.41 9.95 8.69
N TYR A 378 -5.14 11.19 8.22
CA TYR A 378 -5.05 12.38 9.06
C TYR A 378 -6.40 12.70 9.72
N TRP A 379 -6.34 13.21 10.93
CA TRP A 379 -7.51 13.62 11.67
C TRP A 379 -7.41 15.10 12.07
N GLY A 380 -8.21 15.95 11.43
CA GLY A 380 -8.16 17.41 11.59
C GLY A 380 -9.16 18.02 12.57
N ASP A 381 -10.31 17.38 12.79
CA ASP A 381 -11.40 17.89 13.60
C ASP A 381 -11.50 17.20 14.98
N TYR A 382 -11.84 17.95 16.02
CA TYR A 382 -11.95 17.56 17.44
C TYR A 382 -12.93 16.41 17.75
N LYS A 383 -13.21 15.52 16.82
CA LYS A 383 -14.06 14.37 17.02
C LYS A 383 -13.23 13.17 17.46
N SER A 384 -13.49 12.68 18.63
CA SER A 384 -12.81 11.54 19.22
C SER A 384 -12.86 10.28 18.37
N GLY A 385 -11.69 9.72 18.12
CA GLY A 385 -11.47 8.34 17.80
C GLY A 385 -11.63 7.98 16.35
N ASN A 386 -10.65 7.58 15.65
CA ASN A 386 -10.70 6.50 14.67
C ASN A 386 -9.41 6.49 13.88
N GLY A 387 -8.38 5.99 14.52
CA GLY A 387 -7.15 5.59 13.85
C GLY A 387 -7.34 4.31 13.04
N GLY A 388 -6.39 3.42 13.09
CA GLY A 388 -6.52 2.06 12.58
C GLY A 388 -7.13 1.16 13.64
N LYS A 389 -8.19 0.44 13.29
CA LYS A 389 -8.89 -0.46 14.20
C LYS A 389 -9.27 -1.78 13.55
N ASP A 390 -9.27 -2.86 14.35
CA ASP A 390 -9.62 -4.21 13.87
C ASP A 390 -8.78 -4.62 12.64
N ILE A 391 -7.44 -4.47 12.72
CA ILE A 391 -6.52 -4.83 11.64
C ILE A 391 -5.98 -6.23 11.89
N THR A 392 -6.19 -7.16 10.95
CA THR A 392 -5.76 -8.55 11.07
C THR A 392 -4.85 -8.96 9.92
N ILE A 393 -3.66 -9.46 10.24
CA ILE A 393 -2.73 -10.03 9.26
C ILE A 393 -2.57 -11.51 9.57
N ASN A 394 -3.13 -12.38 8.70
CA ASN A 394 -3.07 -13.81 8.82
C ASN A 394 -1.86 -14.43 8.10
N GLY A 395 -1.30 -13.75 7.11
CA GLY A 395 -0.19 -14.26 6.32
C GLY A 395 0.24 -13.30 5.20
N GLY A 396 1.08 -13.81 4.29
CA GLY A 396 1.64 -13.04 3.20
C GLY A 396 2.91 -12.26 3.57
N THR A 397 3.36 -11.42 2.65
CA THR A 397 4.46 -10.46 2.86
C THR A 397 3.88 -9.07 2.86
N VAL A 398 3.91 -8.41 4.00
CA VAL A 398 3.32 -7.07 4.21
C VAL A 398 4.42 -6.08 4.54
N THR A 399 4.54 -5.05 3.72
CA THR A 399 5.38 -3.87 3.99
C THR A 399 4.48 -2.67 4.15
N ALA A 400 4.42 -2.12 5.36
CA ALA A 400 3.60 -0.98 5.70
C ALA A 400 4.47 0.18 6.19
N THR A 401 4.44 1.29 5.49
CA THR A 401 5.21 2.50 5.82
C THR A 401 4.27 3.66 6.09
N GLY A 402 4.31 4.20 7.28
CA GLY A 402 3.60 5.44 7.62
C GLY A 402 4.29 6.67 7.02
N GLY A 403 3.54 7.74 6.81
CA GLY A 403 4.12 9.03 6.53
C GLY A 403 4.74 9.66 7.78
N ASP A 404 5.26 10.88 7.71
CA ASP A 404 6.03 11.52 8.79
C ASP A 404 5.36 11.43 10.18
N ARG A 405 4.02 11.42 10.21
CA ARG A 405 3.22 11.37 11.42
C ARG A 405 2.31 10.15 11.54
N GLY A 406 2.34 9.25 10.58
CA GLY A 406 1.52 8.03 10.56
C GLY A 406 2.28 6.80 11.02
N ALA A 407 1.61 5.86 11.65
CA ALA A 407 2.14 4.55 11.97
C ALA A 407 2.35 3.70 10.71
N GLY A 408 3.27 2.73 10.75
CA GLY A 408 3.35 1.72 9.70
C GLY A 408 2.02 0.98 9.60
N ILE A 409 1.55 0.41 10.73
CA ILE A 409 0.25 -0.25 10.85
C ILE A 409 -0.46 0.35 12.07
N GLY A 410 -1.63 0.94 11.88
CA GLY A 410 -2.43 1.50 12.97
C GLY A 410 -2.90 2.93 12.72
N GLY A 411 -2.54 3.86 13.57
CA GLY A 411 -3.03 5.24 13.54
C GLY A 411 -2.36 6.14 12.51
N GLY A 412 -3.11 7.05 11.91
CA GLY A 412 -2.58 8.23 11.24
C GLY A 412 -2.27 9.33 12.24
N SER A 413 -2.00 10.56 11.78
CA SER A 413 -1.78 11.72 12.66
C SER A 413 -3.08 12.24 13.24
N GLY A 414 -3.06 12.59 14.53
CA GLY A 414 -4.11 13.40 15.14
C GLY A 414 -3.74 14.89 15.18
N SER A 415 -4.74 15.79 15.18
CA SER A 415 -4.52 17.21 15.44
C SER A 415 -4.29 17.44 16.92
N VAL A 416 -3.14 18.01 17.27
CA VAL A 416 -2.80 18.29 18.68
C VAL A 416 -3.51 19.56 19.13
N SER A 417 -4.47 19.47 20.05
CA SER A 417 -4.81 20.56 20.92
C SER A 417 -3.93 20.45 22.17
N ILE A 418 -2.96 21.34 22.30
CA ILE A 418 -2.08 21.44 23.47
C ILE A 418 -2.95 21.61 24.70
N GLY A 419 -3.08 20.59 25.57
CA GLY A 419 -3.64 20.74 26.90
C GLY A 419 -4.73 19.81 27.39
N SER A 420 -5.19 18.85 26.62
CA SER A 420 -6.10 17.81 27.12
C SER A 420 -5.41 16.45 27.09
N GLY A 421 -4.92 16.00 28.25
CA GLY A 421 -4.57 14.60 28.47
C GLY A 421 -5.80 13.72 28.21
N GLY A 422 -5.86 13.11 27.07
CA GLY A 422 -6.97 12.24 26.70
C GLY A 422 -6.66 11.60 25.36
N GLY A 423 -6.08 10.39 25.39
CA GLY A 423 -5.75 9.60 24.22
C GLY A 423 -6.95 9.39 23.31
N GLY A 424 -6.68 9.42 22.02
CA GLY A 424 -7.71 9.07 21.03
C GLY A 424 -7.42 9.51 19.61
N TYR A 425 -6.57 10.48 19.42
CA TYR A 425 -6.26 10.98 18.08
C TYR A 425 -5.11 10.15 17.49
N GLY A 426 -5.33 9.53 16.32
CA GLY A 426 -4.29 8.75 15.66
C GLY A 426 -3.95 7.41 16.32
N SER A 427 -4.82 6.83 17.13
CA SER A 427 -4.56 5.57 17.85
C SER A 427 -4.61 4.35 16.92
N GLY A 428 -3.81 3.32 17.25
CA GLY A 428 -3.91 1.98 16.68
C GLY A 428 -4.48 1.01 17.69
N LYS A 429 -5.64 0.39 17.38
CA LYS A 429 -6.34 -0.50 18.30
C LYS A 429 -6.70 -1.83 17.66
N ASP A 430 -6.77 -2.88 18.49
CA ASP A 430 -7.21 -4.20 18.07
C ASP A 430 -6.43 -4.70 16.83
N ILE A 431 -5.09 -4.65 16.92
CA ILE A 431 -4.20 -5.08 15.83
C ILE A 431 -3.74 -6.51 16.09
N THR A 432 -4.04 -7.43 15.18
CA THR A 432 -3.69 -8.84 15.32
C THR A 432 -2.80 -9.32 14.17
N ILE A 433 -1.65 -9.91 14.51
CA ILE A 433 -0.75 -10.55 13.55
C ILE A 433 -0.65 -12.03 13.88
N ASN A 434 -1.26 -12.87 13.04
CA ASN A 434 -1.27 -14.32 13.22
C ASN A 434 -0.14 -15.03 12.45
N GLY A 435 0.45 -14.38 11.45
CA GLY A 435 1.49 -15.00 10.63
C GLY A 435 2.00 -14.10 9.52
N GLY A 436 2.80 -14.68 8.63
CA GLY A 436 3.41 -13.99 7.51
C GLY A 436 4.72 -13.27 7.86
N THR A 437 5.23 -12.49 6.90
CA THR A 437 6.37 -11.59 7.09
C THR A 437 5.85 -10.17 7.08
N VAL A 438 5.93 -9.48 8.20
CA VAL A 438 5.42 -8.13 8.39
C VAL A 438 6.56 -7.17 8.69
N ILE A 439 6.67 -6.14 7.87
CA ILE A 439 7.62 -5.05 8.04
C ILE A 439 6.79 -3.77 8.19
N ALA A 440 6.84 -3.19 9.37
CA ALA A 440 6.10 -1.99 9.71
C ALA A 440 7.06 -0.87 10.14
N ALA A 441 7.09 0.22 9.40
CA ALA A 441 7.89 1.38 9.71
C ALA A 441 6.99 2.60 9.95
N GLY A 442 7.08 3.18 11.12
CA GLY A 442 6.45 4.45 11.46
C GLY A 442 7.19 5.63 10.86
N GLY A 443 6.47 6.70 10.58
CA GLY A 443 7.08 7.98 10.26
C GLY A 443 7.75 8.61 11.46
N LYS A 444 8.32 9.80 11.28
CA LYS A 444 9.16 10.48 12.28
C LYS A 444 8.53 10.51 13.69
N GLU A 445 7.23 10.76 13.77
CA GLU A 445 6.52 10.97 15.02
C GLU A 445 5.64 9.78 15.43
N ALA A 446 5.79 8.61 14.78
CA ALA A 446 4.85 7.52 14.91
C ALA A 446 5.49 6.17 15.21
N ALA A 447 4.70 5.24 15.72
CA ALA A 447 5.12 3.87 15.97
C ALA A 447 5.24 3.05 14.68
N GLY A 448 6.04 1.98 14.71
CA GLY A 448 6.04 0.98 13.65
C GLY A 448 4.67 0.29 13.56
N ILE A 449 4.19 -0.24 14.68
CA ILE A 449 2.86 -0.82 14.84
C ILE A 449 2.19 -0.15 16.03
N GLY A 450 1.05 0.50 15.82
CA GLY A 450 0.30 1.14 16.89
C GLY A 450 -0.10 2.59 16.61
N GLY A 451 0.31 3.53 17.46
CA GLY A 451 -0.09 4.94 17.38
C GLY A 451 0.65 5.76 16.33
N GLY A 452 -0.05 6.66 15.64
CA GLY A 452 0.53 7.78 14.91
C GLY A 452 0.95 8.91 15.86
N ASP A 453 1.26 10.10 15.33
CA ASP A 453 1.59 11.27 16.15
C ASP A 453 0.46 11.57 17.15
N SER A 454 0.83 11.69 18.41
CA SER A 454 -0.07 11.85 19.57
C SER A 454 -1.07 10.69 19.78
N GLY A 455 -0.85 9.55 19.12
CA GLY A 455 -1.69 8.37 19.20
C GLY A 455 -1.13 7.29 20.12
N SER A 456 -2.01 6.70 20.94
CA SER A 456 -1.71 5.53 21.76
C SER A 456 -2.00 4.24 21.00
N SER A 457 -1.51 3.13 21.52
CA SER A 457 -1.93 1.81 21.08
C SER A 457 -2.62 1.04 22.22
N GLU A 458 -3.57 0.21 21.83
CA GLU A 458 -4.30 -0.65 22.75
C GLU A 458 -4.60 -1.98 22.07
N ASN A 459 -4.40 -3.09 22.78
CA ASN A 459 -4.73 -4.44 22.32
C ASN A 459 -4.00 -4.84 21.03
N ILE A 460 -2.66 -4.88 21.07
CA ILE A 460 -1.84 -5.44 19.99
C ILE A 460 -1.51 -6.89 20.30
N THR A 461 -1.89 -7.82 19.41
CA THR A 461 -1.66 -9.25 19.59
C THR A 461 -0.84 -9.83 18.44
N ILE A 462 0.27 -10.49 18.77
CA ILE A 462 1.12 -11.22 17.81
C ILE A 462 1.13 -12.69 18.22
N THR A 463 0.55 -13.55 17.40
CA THR A 463 0.49 -15.00 17.67
C THR A 463 1.42 -15.82 16.78
N GLY A 464 2.12 -15.19 15.83
CA GLY A 464 3.05 -15.88 14.94
C GLY A 464 3.63 -14.95 13.85
N GLY A 465 4.42 -15.55 12.95
CA GLY A 465 5.05 -14.84 11.85
C GLY A 465 6.44 -14.27 12.20
N THR A 466 6.99 -13.53 11.22
CA THR A 466 8.22 -12.74 11.39
C THR A 466 7.84 -11.27 11.29
N VAL A 467 7.96 -10.55 12.39
CA VAL A 467 7.53 -9.14 12.51
C VAL A 467 8.75 -8.26 12.77
N THR A 468 8.97 -7.29 11.91
CA THR A 468 9.94 -6.21 12.12
C THR A 468 9.16 -4.90 12.24
N ALA A 469 9.17 -4.32 13.43
CA ALA A 469 8.49 -3.07 13.74
C ALA A 469 9.51 -2.01 14.14
N LYS A 470 9.55 -0.91 13.39
CA LYS A 470 10.48 0.18 13.64
C LYS A 470 9.71 1.48 13.86
N GLY A 471 9.87 2.08 15.01
CA GLY A 471 9.38 3.42 15.31
C GLY A 471 10.19 4.50 14.59
N GLY A 472 9.53 5.61 14.28
CA GLY A 472 10.22 6.83 13.87
C GLY A 472 10.95 7.49 15.04
N GLU A 473 11.49 8.67 14.85
CA GLU A 473 12.34 9.37 15.85
C GLU A 473 11.70 9.43 17.25
N PHE A 474 10.39 9.62 17.33
CA PHE A 474 9.65 9.79 18.57
C PHE A 474 8.70 8.63 18.91
N GLY A 475 8.55 7.64 18.04
CA GLY A 475 7.62 6.54 18.19
C GLY A 475 8.25 5.27 18.77
N ALA A 476 7.44 4.42 19.36
CA ALA A 476 7.82 3.07 19.75
C ALA A 476 7.97 2.14 18.52
N GLY A 477 8.71 1.06 18.65
CA GLY A 477 8.70 -0.02 17.66
C GLY A 477 7.30 -0.60 17.55
N ILE A 478 6.76 -1.08 18.67
CA ILE A 478 5.37 -1.53 18.84
C ILE A 478 4.79 -0.76 20.03
N GLY A 479 3.72 0.00 19.79
CA GLY A 479 3.11 0.77 20.86
C GLY A 479 2.72 2.20 20.47
N GLY A 480 3.02 3.18 21.33
CA GLY A 480 2.63 4.57 21.16
C GLY A 480 3.48 5.33 20.14
N GLY A 481 2.85 6.30 19.47
CA GLY A 481 3.55 7.36 18.74
C GLY A 481 4.07 8.45 19.69
N ASN A 482 4.49 9.59 19.14
CA ASN A 482 4.97 10.72 19.92
C ASN A 482 3.95 11.17 20.98
N GLY A 483 4.29 11.09 22.26
CA GLY A 483 3.38 11.38 23.38
C GLY A 483 2.30 10.34 23.64
N GLY A 484 2.26 9.24 22.89
CA GLY A 484 1.29 8.17 23.00
C GLY A 484 1.76 7.01 23.87
N ASP A 485 0.82 6.37 24.54
CA ASP A 485 1.03 5.21 25.38
C ASP A 485 0.95 3.92 24.58
N GLY A 486 1.61 2.86 25.05
CA GLY A 486 1.49 1.50 24.52
C GLY A 486 0.97 0.56 25.59
N GLU A 487 -0.27 0.09 25.42
CA GLU A 487 -0.96 -0.72 26.40
C GLU A 487 -1.47 -2.03 25.81
N ASP A 488 -1.60 -3.07 26.66
CA ASP A 488 -2.17 -4.37 26.30
C ASP A 488 -1.47 -5.02 25.07
N ILE A 489 -0.15 -5.18 25.13
CA ILE A 489 0.65 -5.78 24.05
C ILE A 489 0.96 -7.25 24.38
N ALA A 490 0.41 -8.19 23.60
CA ALA A 490 0.58 -9.61 23.81
C ALA A 490 1.33 -10.29 22.64
N ILE A 491 2.45 -10.95 22.93
CA ILE A 491 3.25 -11.69 21.95
C ILE A 491 3.35 -13.15 22.43
N SER A 492 2.72 -14.09 21.71
CA SER A 492 2.67 -15.48 22.16
C SER A 492 3.55 -16.43 21.34
N ASN A 493 3.85 -16.12 20.11
CA ASN A 493 4.74 -16.89 19.23
C ASN A 493 5.33 -15.99 18.14
N GLY A 494 6.18 -16.58 17.29
CA GLY A 494 6.82 -15.90 16.16
C GLY A 494 8.15 -15.24 16.53
N THR A 495 8.77 -14.61 15.56
CA THR A 495 10.00 -13.85 15.70
C THR A 495 9.68 -12.36 15.56
N VAL A 496 9.89 -11.59 16.61
CA VAL A 496 9.55 -10.16 16.66
C VAL A 496 10.82 -9.35 16.93
N ASN A 497 11.10 -8.41 16.03
CA ASN A 497 12.14 -7.39 16.21
C ASN A 497 11.46 -6.03 16.31
N ALA A 498 11.39 -5.49 17.51
CA ALA A 498 10.80 -4.20 17.82
C ALA A 498 11.89 -3.18 18.14
N THR A 499 12.03 -2.15 17.34
CA THR A 499 13.04 -1.11 17.52
C THR A 499 12.36 0.24 17.72
N GLY A 500 12.57 0.83 18.88
CA GLY A 500 12.16 2.20 19.19
C GLY A 500 12.91 3.23 18.35
N GLY A 501 12.29 4.35 18.10
CA GLY A 501 12.97 5.53 17.57
C GLY A 501 13.97 6.11 18.58
N ILE A 502 14.54 7.27 18.30
CA ILE A 502 15.57 7.87 19.16
C ILE A 502 15.09 8.00 20.62
N HIS A 503 13.82 8.34 20.81
CA HIS A 503 13.21 8.56 22.11
C HIS A 503 12.08 7.59 22.46
N GLY A 504 11.73 6.66 21.55
CA GLY A 504 10.66 5.68 21.74
C GLY A 504 11.15 4.41 22.41
N ALA A 505 10.26 3.68 23.05
CA ALA A 505 10.53 2.34 23.55
C ALA A 505 10.61 1.32 22.38
N GLY A 506 11.31 0.22 22.57
CA GLY A 506 11.21 -0.94 21.68
C GLY A 506 9.76 -1.42 21.61
N ILE A 507 9.19 -1.73 22.79
CA ILE A 507 7.79 -2.09 22.97
C ILE A 507 7.21 -1.23 24.12
N GLY A 508 6.14 -0.50 23.86
CA GLY A 508 5.49 0.36 24.86
C GLY A 508 5.27 1.79 24.41
N GLY A 509 5.68 2.78 25.23
CA GLY A 509 5.42 4.19 24.97
C GLY A 509 6.31 4.82 23.89
N GLY A 510 5.76 5.77 23.13
CA GLY A 510 6.56 6.72 22.35
C GLY A 510 7.20 7.77 23.24
N ARG A 511 7.88 8.78 22.69
CA ARG A 511 8.51 9.87 23.45
C ARG A 511 7.52 10.47 24.47
N GLY A 512 7.85 10.38 25.75
CA GLY A 512 7.01 10.91 26.82
C GLY A 512 5.75 10.12 27.15
N GLY A 513 5.50 9.03 26.43
CA GLY A 513 4.39 8.09 26.67
C GLY A 513 4.79 6.93 27.58
N SER A 514 3.81 6.26 28.14
CA SER A 514 3.98 5.12 29.05
C SER A 514 3.82 3.80 28.31
N GLY A 515 4.50 2.76 28.82
CA GLY A 515 4.23 1.37 28.43
C GLY A 515 3.62 0.62 29.59
N SER A 516 2.60 -0.21 29.35
CA SER A 516 2.01 -1.09 30.36
C SER A 516 1.48 -2.37 29.76
N ASP A 517 1.27 -3.36 30.62
CA ASP A 517 0.58 -4.62 30.32
C ASP A 517 1.15 -5.37 29.08
N VAL A 518 2.50 -5.55 29.09
CA VAL A 518 3.18 -6.30 28.06
C VAL A 518 3.31 -7.76 28.49
N THR A 519 2.80 -8.68 27.69
CA THR A 519 2.87 -10.12 27.90
C THR A 519 3.65 -10.80 26.77
N VAL A 520 4.66 -11.61 27.13
CA VAL A 520 5.39 -12.44 26.16
C VAL A 520 5.34 -13.89 26.61
N SER A 521 4.84 -14.79 25.77
CA SER A 521 4.58 -16.18 26.17
C SER A 521 4.88 -17.18 25.04
N GLY A 522 4.69 -18.47 25.30
CA GLY A 522 4.86 -19.54 24.32
C GLY A 522 6.26 -19.62 23.74
N ALA A 523 6.36 -19.78 22.43
CA ALA A 523 7.63 -19.86 21.70
C ALA A 523 8.05 -18.52 21.06
N ALA A 524 7.59 -17.39 21.59
CA ALA A 524 7.94 -16.07 21.08
C ALA A 524 9.45 -15.79 21.22
N GLN A 525 10.07 -15.33 20.13
CA GLN A 525 11.44 -14.86 20.09
C GLN A 525 11.43 -13.35 19.85
N VAL A 526 11.57 -12.58 20.90
CA VAL A 526 11.44 -11.13 20.88
C VAL A 526 12.82 -10.49 21.04
N THR A 527 13.15 -9.58 20.14
CA THR A 527 14.26 -8.63 20.31
C THR A 527 13.66 -7.24 20.47
N ALA A 528 13.83 -6.65 21.64
CA ALA A 528 13.35 -5.33 21.97
C ALA A 528 14.53 -4.36 22.08
N ASN A 529 14.60 -3.40 21.16
CA ASN A 529 15.68 -2.43 21.06
C ASN A 529 15.20 -1.06 21.55
N ALA A 530 15.84 -0.54 22.56
CA ALA A 530 15.57 0.79 23.09
C ALA A 530 16.03 1.89 22.13
N GLY A 531 15.39 3.06 22.20
CA GLY A 531 15.88 4.27 21.56
C GLY A 531 17.21 4.74 22.15
N LYS A 532 17.97 5.53 21.39
CA LYS A 532 19.31 5.98 21.80
C LYS A 532 19.34 7.20 22.71
N GLY A 533 18.27 7.97 22.77
CA GLY A 533 18.22 9.29 23.38
C GLY A 533 18.85 10.39 22.48
N GLY A 534 18.77 11.64 22.92
CA GLY A 534 19.29 12.79 22.19
C GLY A 534 19.33 14.06 23.04
N ASP A 535 19.47 15.21 22.39
CA ASP A 535 19.75 16.52 23.06
C ASP A 535 18.57 17.06 23.88
N GLN A 536 17.36 16.56 23.73
CA GLN A 536 16.15 17.11 24.38
C GLN A 536 15.39 16.11 25.23
N TYR A 537 15.57 14.81 24.99
CA TYR A 537 14.89 13.73 25.68
C TYR A 537 15.85 12.53 25.85
N GLY A 538 15.64 11.75 26.90
CA GLY A 538 16.37 10.52 27.12
C GLY A 538 16.06 9.42 26.12
N PRO A 539 16.79 8.29 26.18
CA PRO A 539 16.46 7.09 25.44
C PRO A 539 15.14 6.50 25.94
N GLY A 540 14.40 5.78 25.08
CA GLY A 540 13.28 4.94 25.50
C GLY A 540 13.73 3.68 26.20
N ALA A 541 12.81 2.95 26.83
CA ALA A 541 13.01 1.61 27.37
C ALA A 541 13.11 0.55 26.25
N THR A 542 13.63 -0.61 26.56
CA THR A 542 13.46 -1.77 25.67
C THR A 542 12.01 -2.24 25.68
N ILE A 543 11.44 -2.44 26.87
CA ILE A 543 10.01 -2.63 27.10
C ILE A 543 9.60 -1.66 28.21
N GLY A 544 8.65 -0.77 27.95
CA GLY A 544 8.21 0.22 28.93
C GLY A 544 8.01 1.61 28.36
N ASN A 545 8.45 2.62 29.08
CA ASN A 545 8.17 4.02 28.77
C ASN A 545 9.11 4.58 27.68
N GLY A 546 8.63 5.55 26.94
CA GLY A 546 9.49 6.37 26.09
C GLY A 546 10.39 7.32 26.90
N GLY A 547 11.42 7.87 26.26
CA GLY A 547 12.35 8.82 26.88
C GLY A 547 11.67 10.12 27.30
N THR A 548 12.12 10.69 28.41
CA THR A 548 11.51 11.88 29.01
C THR A 548 12.39 13.13 28.87
N SER A 549 11.79 14.32 29.00
CA SER A 549 12.49 15.61 29.11
C SER A 549 13.01 15.88 30.52
N ASN A 550 12.72 15.02 31.47
CA ASN A 550 13.21 15.14 32.85
C ASN A 550 14.70 14.89 32.89
N ARG A 551 15.38 15.57 33.84
CA ARG A 551 16.83 15.48 34.01
C ARG A 551 17.19 14.94 35.39
N ASP A 552 18.30 14.24 35.46
CA ASP A 552 18.92 13.85 36.72
C ASP A 552 19.65 15.03 37.40
N SER A 553 20.27 14.75 38.53
CA SER A 553 21.03 15.74 39.28
C SER A 553 22.29 16.26 38.58
N GLU A 554 22.77 15.55 37.55
CA GLU A 554 23.95 15.90 36.74
C GLU A 554 23.55 16.60 35.44
N GLY A 555 22.24 16.74 35.16
CA GLY A 555 21.66 17.43 34.02
C GLY A 555 21.46 16.54 32.78
N ALA A 556 21.71 15.25 32.87
CA ALA A 556 21.41 14.31 31.79
C ALA A 556 19.90 13.97 31.72
N PHE A 557 19.37 13.77 30.52
CA PHE A 557 17.99 13.37 30.35
C PHE A 557 17.76 11.94 30.86
N LEU A 558 16.67 11.74 31.61
CA LEU A 558 16.31 10.44 32.14
C LEU A 558 15.81 9.52 31.04
N PRO A 559 16.25 8.26 31.03
CA PRO A 559 15.70 7.25 30.16
C PRO A 559 14.23 6.98 30.51
N GLY A 560 13.49 6.37 29.58
CA GLY A 560 12.22 5.73 29.86
C GLY A 560 12.40 4.61 30.89
N GLU A 561 11.40 4.45 31.74
CA GLU A 561 11.40 3.40 32.75
C GLU A 561 11.14 2.05 32.09
N GLU A 562 12.02 1.06 32.36
CA GLU A 562 11.78 -0.34 31.98
C GLU A 562 10.66 -0.91 32.85
N ILE A 563 9.76 -1.66 32.24
CA ILE A 563 8.75 -2.43 32.94
C ILE A 563 9.04 -3.93 32.81
N ASP A 564 8.65 -4.70 33.83
CA ASP A 564 8.74 -6.16 33.76
C ASP A 564 7.60 -6.67 32.87
N ALA A 565 7.95 -7.33 31.76
CA ALA A 565 6.96 -8.02 30.95
C ALA A 565 6.45 -9.28 31.70
N ASP A 566 5.16 -9.61 31.55
CA ASP A 566 4.67 -10.91 32.01
C ASP A 566 5.17 -12.00 31.05
N ILE A 567 6.16 -12.76 31.52
CA ILE A 567 6.76 -13.90 30.81
C ILE A 567 6.22 -15.25 31.26
N THR A 568 5.07 -15.26 31.91
CA THR A 568 4.41 -16.51 32.38
C THR A 568 4.12 -17.42 31.20
N GLY A 569 4.73 -18.62 31.17
CA GLY A 569 4.57 -19.57 30.07
C GLY A 569 5.47 -19.32 28.85
N LEU A 570 6.44 -18.44 28.93
CA LEU A 570 7.47 -18.23 27.88
C LEU A 570 8.43 -19.41 27.84
N THR A 571 8.17 -20.39 26.98
CA THR A 571 9.00 -21.58 26.80
C THR A 571 8.68 -22.25 25.46
N PRO A 572 9.62 -22.48 24.55
CA PRO A 572 11.07 -22.18 24.63
C PRO A 572 11.44 -20.76 24.16
N GLY A 573 10.53 -19.80 24.21
CA GLY A 573 10.75 -18.42 23.79
C GLY A 573 11.72 -17.65 24.67
N TYR A 574 12.00 -16.41 24.26
CA TYR A 574 12.86 -15.47 24.99
C TYR A 574 12.55 -14.02 24.63
N ILE A 575 13.00 -13.11 25.48
CA ILE A 575 13.14 -11.68 25.17
C ILE A 575 14.63 -11.35 25.23
N HIS A 576 15.15 -10.77 24.15
CA HIS A 576 16.47 -10.17 24.08
C HIS A 576 16.32 -8.66 24.11
N HIS A 577 16.77 -8.06 25.19
CA HIS A 577 16.74 -6.63 25.41
C HIS A 577 18.06 -6.02 24.97
N VAL A 578 18.03 -4.91 24.20
CA VAL A 578 19.23 -4.25 23.70
C VAL A 578 19.13 -2.73 23.89
N ILE A 579 20.10 -2.16 24.55
CA ILE A 579 20.30 -0.71 24.71
C ILE A 579 21.59 -0.33 23.99
N TYR A 580 21.54 0.70 23.16
CA TYR A 580 22.68 1.19 22.40
C TYR A 580 23.27 2.47 23.00
N ASN A 581 24.56 2.69 22.76
CA ASN A 581 25.21 3.99 22.91
C ASN A 581 24.85 4.91 21.74
N GLU A 582 25.16 6.20 21.87
CA GLU A 582 24.96 7.19 20.79
C GLU A 582 25.69 6.81 19.50
N ASP A 583 26.86 6.18 19.61
CA ASP A 583 27.68 5.71 18.50
C ASP A 583 27.16 4.41 17.82
N GLY A 584 26.06 3.84 18.35
CA GLY A 584 25.44 2.62 17.81
C GLY A 584 26.03 1.32 18.35
N THR A 585 27.04 1.36 19.23
CA THR A 585 27.53 0.17 19.92
C THR A 585 26.56 -0.26 21.01
N VAL A 586 26.54 -1.57 21.34
CA VAL A 586 25.69 -2.08 22.42
C VAL A 586 26.21 -1.57 23.76
N LYS A 587 25.36 -0.86 24.50
CA LYS A 587 25.62 -0.38 25.84
C LYS A 587 25.32 -1.43 26.88
N ARG A 588 24.18 -2.12 26.72
CA ARG A 588 23.70 -3.18 27.62
C ARG A 588 22.77 -4.10 26.85
N GLU A 589 22.88 -5.40 27.14
CA GLU A 589 21.94 -6.41 26.67
C GLU A 589 21.69 -7.46 27.75
N TRP A 590 20.48 -8.03 27.77
CA TRP A 590 20.14 -9.15 28.65
C TRP A 590 19.02 -9.98 28.03
N TRP A 591 18.82 -11.19 28.56
CA TRP A 591 17.78 -12.11 28.09
C TRP A 591 16.82 -12.46 29.22
N GLU A 592 15.55 -12.62 28.87
CA GLU A 592 14.52 -13.13 29.72
C GLU A 592 13.84 -14.36 29.07
N PRO A 593 13.88 -15.57 29.76
CA PRO A 593 14.65 -15.83 30.97
C PRO A 593 16.17 -15.83 30.73
N GLU A 594 16.96 -15.53 31.73
CA GLU A 594 18.47 -15.52 31.65
C GLU A 594 19.03 -16.82 31.09
N SER A 595 18.35 -17.94 31.30
CA SER A 595 18.72 -19.26 30.77
C SER A 595 18.63 -19.33 29.22
N ALA A 596 17.98 -18.43 28.57
CA ALA A 596 17.88 -18.36 27.11
C ALA A 596 19.06 -17.60 26.47
N ARG A 597 19.91 -16.98 27.29
CA ARG A 597 21.13 -16.34 26.82
C ARG A 597 21.99 -17.33 26.07
N PRO A 598 22.42 -17.07 24.82
CA PRO A 598 23.38 -17.90 24.14
C PRO A 598 24.62 -18.06 25.05
N THR A 599 24.99 -19.30 25.40
CA THR A 599 26.23 -19.51 26.10
C THR A 599 27.36 -19.03 25.20
N PRO A 600 28.25 -18.13 25.69
CA PRO A 600 29.46 -17.85 24.94
C PRO A 600 30.15 -19.19 24.69
N ASP A 601 30.64 -19.44 23.50
CA ASP A 601 31.50 -20.59 23.25
C ASP A 601 32.61 -20.58 24.33
N VAL A 602 32.50 -21.45 25.33
CA VAL A 602 33.53 -21.61 26.35
C VAL A 602 34.74 -22.11 25.58
N PRO A 603 35.87 -21.40 25.60
CA PRO A 603 37.07 -21.94 24.99
C PRO A 603 37.28 -23.34 25.53
N ALA A 604 37.44 -24.32 24.66
CA ALA A 604 37.60 -25.71 25.03
C ALA A 604 38.69 -25.82 26.11
N ASP A 605 38.39 -26.57 27.18
CA ASP A 605 39.38 -26.90 28.24
C ASP A 605 40.65 -27.44 27.54
N PRO A 606 41.81 -26.81 27.73
CA PRO A 606 43.06 -27.24 27.07
C PRO A 606 43.52 -28.66 27.40
N ASN A 607 42.77 -29.40 28.23
CA ASN A 607 43.07 -30.79 28.62
C ASN A 607 42.18 -31.85 27.94
N VAL A 608 41.26 -31.47 27.04
CA VAL A 608 40.55 -32.44 26.19
C VAL A 608 41.34 -32.56 24.88
N PRO A 609 41.73 -33.79 24.43
CA PRO A 609 42.44 -33.97 23.17
C PRO A 609 41.58 -33.42 22.03
N GLU A 610 42.12 -32.46 21.31
CA GLU A 610 41.51 -31.91 20.08
C GLU A 610 41.28 -33.08 19.10
N GLU A 611 40.03 -33.40 18.82
CA GLU A 611 39.71 -33.91 17.49
C GLU A 611 39.96 -32.74 16.55
N GLU A 612 40.88 -32.95 15.60
CA GLU A 612 41.33 -31.96 14.64
C GLU A 612 40.11 -31.28 13.98
N SER A 613 39.70 -30.11 14.51
CA SER A 613 38.90 -29.18 13.77
C SER A 613 39.81 -28.57 12.69
N ASN A 614 39.57 -28.88 11.45
CA ASN A 614 40.21 -28.18 10.34
C ASN A 614 39.79 -26.70 10.40
N GLU A 615 40.45 -25.90 11.23
CA GLU A 615 40.53 -24.47 11.07
C GLU A 615 41.29 -24.19 9.78
N VAL A 616 40.59 -23.94 8.72
CA VAL A 616 41.13 -23.32 7.50
C VAL A 616 41.53 -21.92 7.90
N ASP A 617 42.82 -21.62 7.93
CA ASP A 617 43.36 -20.27 8.07
C ASP A 617 42.76 -19.37 6.99
N MET A 618 41.73 -18.57 7.34
CA MET A 618 41.01 -17.66 6.47
C MET A 618 41.80 -16.36 6.32
N GLY A 619 42.94 -16.42 5.71
CA GLY A 619 43.87 -15.30 5.50
C GLY A 619 43.34 -14.17 4.61
N THR A 620 42.13 -14.29 4.09
CA THR A 620 41.38 -13.22 3.36
C THR A 620 39.88 -13.49 3.43
N PRO A 621 39.02 -12.52 3.72
CA PRO A 621 37.58 -12.72 3.70
C PRO A 621 37.13 -12.99 2.24
N TRP A 622 36.66 -14.21 1.98
CA TRP A 622 36.25 -14.65 0.65
C TRP A 622 34.86 -14.16 0.27
N ILE A 623 33.99 -14.00 1.26
CA ILE A 623 32.67 -13.39 1.14
C ILE A 623 32.55 -12.33 2.24
N HIS A 624 32.02 -11.17 1.89
CA HIS A 624 31.74 -10.09 2.84
C HIS A 624 30.46 -9.35 2.46
N VAL A 625 29.96 -8.57 3.40
CA VAL A 625 28.84 -7.68 3.21
C VAL A 625 29.36 -6.26 3.36
N GLU A 626 28.93 -5.38 2.47
CA GLU A 626 29.34 -3.97 2.45
C GLU A 626 28.14 -3.06 2.22
N THR A 627 28.26 -1.76 2.54
CA THR A 627 27.30 -0.74 2.11
C THR A 627 27.30 -0.63 0.58
N LEU A 628 26.34 0.06 -0.01
CA LEU A 628 26.33 0.30 -1.47
C LEU A 628 27.50 1.21 -1.89
N GLU A 629 28.08 1.98 -0.97
CA GLU A 629 29.28 2.80 -1.15
C GLU A 629 30.60 2.03 -1.00
N GLY A 630 30.55 0.79 -0.45
CA GLY A 630 31.68 -0.14 -0.34
C GLY A 630 32.35 -0.20 1.02
N ASP A 631 31.71 0.31 2.08
CA ASP A 631 32.20 0.14 3.47
C ASP A 631 31.77 -1.21 4.04
N LEU A 632 32.66 -1.91 4.74
CA LEU A 632 32.37 -3.24 5.31
C LEU A 632 31.28 -3.16 6.36
N LEU A 633 30.35 -4.09 6.32
CA LEU A 633 29.26 -4.25 7.27
C LEU A 633 29.41 -5.57 8.04
N PRO A 634 29.01 -5.60 9.31
CA PRO A 634 28.91 -6.86 10.06
C PRO A 634 27.82 -7.74 9.45
N PHE A 635 28.06 -9.04 9.43
CA PHE A 635 27.09 -10.03 8.97
C PHE A 635 27.25 -11.36 9.72
N ASP A 636 26.20 -12.16 9.74
CA ASP A 636 26.21 -13.54 10.24
C ASP A 636 26.09 -14.49 9.03
N ALA A 637 26.90 -15.55 9.02
CA ALA A 637 26.86 -16.55 7.97
C ALA A 637 26.74 -17.95 8.60
N ARG A 638 25.65 -18.66 8.27
CA ARG A 638 25.38 -20.01 8.77
C ARG A 638 24.99 -20.97 7.67
N GLN A 639 25.62 -22.12 7.63
CA GLN A 639 25.22 -23.19 6.71
C GLN A 639 24.09 -24.03 7.33
N GLN A 640 23.01 -24.20 6.57
CA GLN A 640 21.89 -25.09 6.92
C GLN A 640 21.65 -26.06 5.75
N GLY A 641 22.13 -27.32 5.90
CA GLY A 641 22.09 -28.28 4.79
C GLY A 641 22.95 -27.82 3.63
N SER A 642 22.37 -27.73 2.42
CA SER A 642 23.06 -27.22 1.22
C SER A 642 22.90 -25.71 1.00
N THR A 643 22.41 -24.95 1.97
CA THR A 643 22.21 -23.49 1.88
C THR A 643 23.10 -22.75 2.87
N LEU A 644 23.92 -21.81 2.37
CA LEU A 644 24.62 -20.83 3.19
C LEU A 644 23.71 -19.60 3.34
N ARG A 645 23.27 -19.31 4.56
CA ARG A 645 22.50 -18.11 4.88
C ARG A 645 23.45 -17.01 5.36
N VAL A 646 23.51 -15.90 4.64
CA VAL A 646 24.27 -14.68 4.98
C VAL A 646 23.29 -13.60 5.35
N THR A 647 23.34 -13.10 6.58
CA THR A 647 22.38 -12.13 7.14
C THR A 647 23.10 -10.84 7.53
N SER A 648 22.53 -9.71 7.14
CA SER A 648 22.94 -8.37 7.56
C SER A 648 21.72 -7.59 8.03
N ASP A 649 21.82 -6.88 9.15
CA ASP A 649 20.74 -6.11 9.76
C ASP A 649 20.49 -4.76 9.08
N ASN A 650 21.13 -4.53 7.94
CA ASN A 650 21.01 -3.28 7.19
C ASN A 650 19.84 -3.31 6.21
N LEU A 651 19.24 -2.14 5.96
CA LEU A 651 18.16 -1.96 4.98
C LEU A 651 18.68 -2.06 3.54
N ALA A 652 19.89 -1.55 3.32
CA ALA A 652 20.59 -1.61 2.06
C ALA A 652 21.99 -2.18 2.32
N ALA A 653 22.36 -3.20 1.55
CA ALA A 653 23.67 -3.84 1.67
C ALA A 653 24.02 -4.60 0.37
N ARG A 654 25.29 -4.83 0.16
CA ARG A 654 25.82 -5.62 -0.94
C ARG A 654 26.53 -6.85 -0.39
N LEU A 655 26.11 -8.03 -0.83
CA LEU A 655 26.88 -9.25 -0.69
C LEU A 655 27.91 -9.29 -1.83
N HIS A 656 29.18 -9.39 -1.51
CA HIS A 656 30.27 -9.39 -2.45
C HIS A 656 31.23 -10.54 -2.14
N GLY A 657 31.65 -11.27 -3.15
CA GLY A 657 32.52 -12.43 -2.94
C GLY A 657 33.31 -12.84 -4.17
N THR A 658 34.31 -13.69 -3.94
CA THR A 658 35.18 -14.19 -4.97
C THR A 658 34.69 -15.50 -5.57
N ARG A 659 35.12 -15.81 -6.79
CA ARG A 659 34.90 -17.12 -7.42
C ARG A 659 35.50 -18.26 -6.57
N GLN A 660 36.68 -18.04 -5.98
CA GLN A 660 37.30 -19.02 -5.10
C GLN A 660 36.45 -19.37 -3.87
N ALA A 661 35.75 -18.36 -3.32
CA ALA A 661 34.79 -18.59 -2.25
C ALA A 661 33.63 -19.49 -2.70
N LEU A 662 33.09 -19.27 -3.91
CA LEU A 662 32.04 -20.12 -4.46
C LEU A 662 32.51 -21.56 -4.69
N GLU A 663 33.72 -21.76 -5.20
CA GLU A 663 34.34 -23.07 -5.43
C GLU A 663 34.52 -23.82 -4.07
N ALA A 664 35.01 -23.12 -3.04
CA ALA A 664 35.15 -23.69 -1.71
C ALA A 664 33.81 -24.04 -1.06
N LEU A 665 32.76 -23.18 -1.23
CA LEU A 665 31.42 -23.45 -0.74
C LEU A 665 30.80 -24.67 -1.44
N GLN A 666 31.02 -24.81 -2.75
CA GLN A 666 30.54 -25.98 -3.51
C GLN A 666 31.22 -27.26 -3.02
N GLU A 667 32.53 -27.22 -2.71
CA GLU A 667 33.27 -28.35 -2.11
C GLU A 667 32.73 -28.72 -0.73
N GLN A 668 32.22 -27.76 0.05
CA GLN A 668 31.56 -27.96 1.34
C GLN A 668 30.10 -28.42 1.21
N GLY A 669 29.61 -28.65 -0.01
CA GLY A 669 28.23 -29.08 -0.27
C GLY A 669 27.19 -27.97 -0.22
N VAL A 670 27.60 -26.70 -0.37
CA VAL A 670 26.69 -25.58 -0.48
C VAL A 670 26.24 -25.45 -1.95
N GLU A 671 24.95 -25.56 -2.17
CA GLU A 671 24.32 -25.41 -3.48
C GLU A 671 23.70 -24.02 -3.66
N GLN A 672 23.34 -23.37 -2.55
CA GLN A 672 22.63 -22.08 -2.56
C GLN A 672 23.25 -21.12 -1.53
N ILE A 673 23.28 -19.83 -1.88
CA ILE A 673 23.57 -18.74 -0.95
C ILE A 673 22.28 -17.93 -0.79
N GLN A 674 21.79 -17.82 0.43
CA GLN A 674 20.64 -16.99 0.76
C GLN A 674 21.12 -15.70 1.43
N PHE A 675 21.07 -14.59 0.72
CA PHE A 675 21.39 -13.28 1.26
C PHE A 675 20.15 -12.62 1.85
N VAL A 676 20.26 -12.20 3.10
CA VAL A 676 19.16 -11.64 3.89
C VAL A 676 19.58 -10.27 4.42
N THR A 677 18.81 -9.27 4.11
CA THR A 677 18.87 -7.95 4.75
C THR A 677 17.55 -7.72 5.47
N THR A 678 17.42 -6.64 6.21
CA THR A 678 16.20 -6.32 6.98
C THR A 678 14.92 -6.39 6.14
N LEU A 679 14.97 -6.03 4.87
CA LEU A 679 13.79 -5.91 4.00
C LEU A 679 13.73 -6.95 2.87
N LYS A 680 14.82 -7.69 2.62
CA LYS A 680 14.92 -8.53 1.44
C LYS A 680 15.65 -9.82 1.70
N THR A 681 15.14 -10.91 1.12
CA THR A 681 15.84 -12.18 1.02
C THR A 681 15.95 -12.56 -0.45
N THR A 682 17.15 -12.93 -0.88
CA THR A 682 17.39 -13.41 -2.24
C THR A 682 18.26 -14.66 -2.18
N THR A 683 17.86 -15.70 -2.91
CA THR A 683 18.62 -16.95 -3.01
C THR A 683 19.34 -17.00 -4.34
N LEU A 684 20.64 -17.29 -4.32
CA LEU A 684 21.50 -17.45 -5.46
C LEU A 684 21.94 -18.92 -5.55
N SER A 685 21.93 -19.49 -6.76
CA SER A 685 22.53 -20.81 -7.01
C SER A 685 24.04 -20.66 -7.16
N VAL A 686 24.81 -21.46 -6.42
CA VAL A 686 26.27 -21.49 -6.50
C VAL A 686 26.72 -21.96 -7.90
N GLU A 687 26.02 -22.96 -8.45
CA GLU A 687 26.27 -23.48 -9.80
C GLU A 687 26.07 -22.41 -10.88
N ASP A 688 24.98 -21.62 -10.81
CA ASP A 688 24.71 -20.54 -11.77
C ASP A 688 25.75 -19.43 -11.67
N LEU A 689 26.18 -19.08 -10.44
CA LEU A 689 27.22 -18.08 -10.23
C LEU A 689 28.57 -18.52 -10.82
N LEU A 690 28.92 -19.79 -10.64
CA LEU A 690 30.13 -20.36 -11.22
C LEU A 690 30.07 -20.47 -12.76
N ALA A 691 28.87 -20.77 -13.31
CA ALA A 691 28.66 -20.89 -14.75
C ALA A 691 28.76 -19.55 -15.50
N GLU A 692 28.40 -18.44 -14.84
CA GLU A 692 28.51 -17.09 -15.44
C GLU A 692 29.97 -16.65 -15.66
N GLY A 693 30.90 -17.24 -14.95
CA GLY A 693 32.32 -16.89 -15.05
C GLY A 693 32.65 -15.55 -14.34
N GLY A 694 33.89 -15.10 -14.48
CA GLY A 694 34.39 -13.92 -13.78
C GLY A 694 35.08 -14.27 -12.47
N SER A 695 35.82 -13.31 -11.90
CA SER A 695 36.60 -13.50 -10.66
C SER A 695 35.79 -13.11 -9.42
N TRP A 696 34.69 -12.36 -9.59
CA TRP A 696 33.85 -11.82 -8.51
C TRP A 696 32.37 -11.96 -8.83
N PHE A 697 31.54 -12.05 -7.78
CA PHE A 697 30.10 -11.91 -7.84
C PHE A 697 29.62 -10.87 -6.83
N ALA A 698 28.49 -10.22 -7.10
CA ALA A 698 27.86 -9.32 -6.15
C ALA A 698 26.33 -9.30 -6.32
N LEU A 699 25.64 -9.13 -5.19
CA LEU A 699 24.21 -8.97 -5.11
C LEU A 699 23.90 -7.77 -4.20
N GLU A 700 23.21 -6.80 -4.73
CA GLU A 700 22.75 -5.62 -3.99
C GLU A 700 21.31 -5.80 -3.52
N HIS A 701 21.07 -5.47 -2.27
CA HIS A 701 19.75 -5.17 -1.73
C HIS A 701 19.70 -3.66 -1.45
N ASP A 702 18.74 -2.97 -2.05
CA ASP A 702 18.42 -1.56 -1.77
C ASP A 702 16.96 -1.50 -1.33
N GLY A 703 16.76 -1.59 -0.03
CA GLY A 703 15.43 -1.76 0.55
C GLY A 703 14.74 -3.03 0.02
N LEU A 704 13.65 -2.87 -0.72
CA LEU A 704 12.88 -3.98 -1.30
C LEU A 704 13.42 -4.46 -2.66
N VAL A 705 14.38 -3.77 -3.24
CA VAL A 705 14.93 -4.10 -4.55
C VAL A 705 16.14 -5.02 -4.40
N SER A 706 16.18 -6.07 -5.20
CA SER A 706 17.34 -6.95 -5.34
C SER A 706 17.92 -6.79 -6.74
N ARG A 707 19.22 -6.52 -6.82
CA ARG A 707 19.93 -6.33 -8.07
C ARG A 707 21.18 -7.18 -8.09
N ARG A 708 21.20 -8.16 -8.98
CA ARG A 708 22.42 -8.93 -9.26
C ARG A 708 23.31 -8.12 -10.20
N LEU A 709 24.56 -7.96 -9.85
CA LEU A 709 25.55 -7.30 -10.69
C LEU A 709 26.19 -8.32 -11.64
N SER A 710 26.53 -7.89 -12.84
CA SER A 710 27.35 -8.71 -13.74
C SER A 710 28.75 -8.93 -13.16
N ALA A 711 29.45 -10.01 -13.56
CA ALA A 711 30.79 -10.30 -13.10
C ALA A 711 31.77 -9.13 -13.32
N ALA A 712 31.65 -8.41 -14.45
CA ALA A 712 32.46 -7.22 -14.73
C ALA A 712 32.15 -6.05 -13.78
N GLN A 713 30.88 -5.86 -13.43
CA GLN A 713 30.48 -4.86 -12.43
C GLN A 713 30.97 -5.24 -11.04
N ALA A 714 30.81 -6.51 -10.64
CA ALA A 714 31.32 -7.02 -9.35
C ALA A 714 32.84 -6.86 -9.24
N GLU A 715 33.58 -7.14 -10.31
CA GLU A 715 35.05 -6.98 -10.34
C GLU A 715 35.51 -5.52 -10.27
N SER A 716 34.68 -4.58 -10.76
CA SER A 716 34.96 -3.13 -10.68
C SER A 716 34.76 -2.55 -9.27
N LEU A 717 34.02 -3.24 -8.41
CA LEU A 717 33.80 -2.86 -7.03
C LEU A 717 35.04 -3.26 -6.21
N LYS A 718 36.00 -2.36 -6.10
CA LYS A 718 37.18 -2.61 -5.26
C LYS A 718 36.78 -2.42 -3.82
N CYS A 719 36.84 -3.51 -3.04
CA CYS A 719 36.79 -3.41 -1.60
C CYS A 719 37.88 -2.45 -1.14
N ARG A 720 37.49 -1.37 -0.47
CA ARG A 720 38.47 -0.49 0.20
C ARG A 720 38.91 -1.18 1.46
N MET A 721 39.88 -2.08 1.35
CA MET A 721 40.60 -2.59 2.52
C MET A 721 41.48 -1.46 3.04
N HIS A 722 41.14 -0.98 4.21
CA HIS A 722 42.03 -0.16 5.03
C HIS A 722 42.30 -0.88 6.31
#